data_6d9237dc6a4048ac609dccc99faf090f
#
_entry.id   6d9237dc6a4048ac609dccc99faf090f
#
_cell.length_a   1.000
_cell.length_b   1.000
_cell.length_c   1.000
_cell.angle_alpha   90.00
_cell.angle_beta   90.00
_cell.angle_gamma   90.00
#
_symmetry.space_group_name_H-M   'P 1'
#
loop_
_entity.id
_entity.type
_entity.pdbx_description
1 polymer ?
#
loop_
_entity_poly.entity_id
_entity_poly.type
_entity_poly.pdbx_seq_one_letter_code
_entity_poly.pdbx_strand_id
1 'polypeptide(L)'
;MFRFLRPKPTLTEDEIKSGLRWVTIEGAVSMGFFSITTSGILVAYALALGAENFHIGILAAIPFIMQVIQIPAIWLIESVRRRKIISVLSWFVAQLCWFPIALIPFLLPIPGKAAITLLIAIMAFRGIMSAICNASWNSWQRDLIPQNILGRFFSRRMAYATAFAAVFSVGSAIFIDYWRNSSLPDDSVFGYSYAILFGALFLGLASVLFMSLIPEPLMQPLTGPQPSIRERLSAPLRDSNFRKLLRFLFYWSFASNLAIPFFAAHMLQTLGMPVIWVIGLNILSQIFNILFLRVWGPLADRFSNKVVLSIGISLYLLVIAGWIFVTLPDKYFFTVPLLIILHIFAGIASAAVSFTVGTIGLKLSPKGEATSYLATASLATNIGAGLGPVAGGFLADTFSTRQLNFTLTWIDPSSTFNLPFLSITGRDFLFGIAFFLGILTLGMLATIREEGDVGREVILESLYEPIKDISRPMSTVPGFSFLANFPFGFFRRVPPGLDVALGVTIYQIAEMAKATALAATRGRNITQRMASDLGKNITRHGRSRKKIREHGKEIVQHTVRGAMHVVDEKPVNMDKLIEQVVEGVITASSEAGMDSRDSLLGATQGVVQGAVETGIDVTEAVKITLKTVKKASGGMGVPENEALSIAAEGVILAAEPLGSEVVAEVVDAVPEENLPLAPDEVDEKS
;
A
#
# COMPACT_ATOMS: atom_id res chain seq x y z
N MET A 1 0.80 36.08 -29.46
CA MET A 1 1.20 34.76 -29.90
C MET A 1 0.87 33.64 -28.90
N PHE A 2 0.71 33.85 -27.61
CA PHE A 2 0.47 32.76 -26.60
C PHE A 2 -0.89 32.83 -25.89
N ARG A 3 -1.99 33.12 -26.63
CA ARG A 3 -3.34 33.17 -26.06
C ARG A 3 -3.79 31.83 -25.43
N PHE A 4 -3.32 30.70 -25.95
CA PHE A 4 -3.64 29.34 -25.48
C PHE A 4 -2.97 28.97 -24.14
N LEU A 5 -1.97 29.76 -23.69
CA LEU A 5 -1.30 29.56 -22.38
C LEU A 5 -1.92 30.38 -21.23
N ARG A 6 -3.00 31.12 -21.50
CA ARG A 6 -3.67 31.93 -20.47
C ARG A 6 -4.71 31.10 -19.71
N PRO A 7 -4.75 31.16 -18.38
CA PRO A 7 -5.80 30.51 -17.60
C PRO A 7 -7.16 31.15 -17.92
N LYS A 8 -8.21 30.33 -17.90
CA LYS A 8 -9.60 30.74 -18.15
C LYS A 8 -10.36 30.83 -16.83
N PRO A 9 -11.20 31.88 -16.61
CA PRO A 9 -12.00 32.04 -15.40
C PRO A 9 -12.95 30.85 -15.16
N THR A 10 -13.59 30.37 -16.23
CA THR A 10 -14.49 29.21 -16.23
C THR A 10 -14.18 28.36 -17.46
N LEU A 11 -14.25 27.04 -17.29
CA LEU A 11 -14.13 26.08 -18.41
C LEU A 11 -15.54 25.55 -18.74
N THR A 12 -15.84 25.46 -20.04
CA THR A 12 -17.04 24.78 -20.51
C THR A 12 -16.92 23.26 -20.35
N GLU A 13 -18.04 22.53 -20.34
CA GLU A 13 -18.02 21.06 -20.26
C GLU A 13 -17.21 20.43 -21.42
N ASP A 14 -17.29 20.98 -22.61
CA ASP A 14 -16.54 20.47 -23.75
C ASP A 14 -15.03 20.73 -23.63
N GLU A 15 -14.64 21.85 -23.03
CA GLU A 15 -13.23 22.12 -22.71
C GLU A 15 -12.70 21.18 -21.62
N ILE A 16 -13.51 20.86 -20.61
CA ILE A 16 -13.16 19.85 -19.59
C ILE A 16 -13.01 18.48 -20.25
N LYS A 17 -13.97 18.03 -21.05
CA LYS A 17 -13.91 16.74 -21.76
C LYS A 17 -12.68 16.66 -22.68
N SER A 18 -12.39 17.74 -23.44
CA SER A 18 -11.18 17.84 -24.27
C SER A 18 -9.92 17.80 -23.41
N GLY A 19 -9.89 18.54 -22.31
CA GLY A 19 -8.78 18.53 -21.35
C GLY A 19 -8.48 17.15 -20.81
N LEU A 20 -9.49 16.41 -20.35
CA LEU A 20 -9.35 15.04 -19.85
C LEU A 20 -8.81 14.08 -20.93
N ARG A 21 -9.24 14.24 -22.18
CA ARG A 21 -8.70 13.47 -23.30
C ARG A 21 -7.20 13.75 -23.50
N TRP A 22 -6.78 15.01 -23.49
CA TRP A 22 -5.37 15.39 -23.65
C TRP A 22 -4.53 14.94 -22.45
N VAL A 23 -5.04 15.02 -21.20
CA VAL A 23 -4.37 14.46 -19.99
C VAL A 23 -4.14 12.96 -20.14
N THR A 24 -5.08 12.23 -20.75
CA THR A 24 -4.94 10.79 -20.98
C THR A 24 -3.86 10.48 -22.03
N ILE A 25 -3.87 11.19 -23.14
CA ILE A 25 -2.90 11.02 -24.25
C ILE A 25 -1.50 11.41 -23.75
N GLU A 26 -1.37 12.58 -23.12
CA GLU A 26 -0.11 13.03 -22.51
C GLU A 26 0.45 11.97 -21.55
N GLY A 27 -0.41 11.46 -20.64
CA GLY A 27 0.00 10.45 -19.67
C GLY A 27 0.48 9.15 -20.32
N ALA A 28 -0.16 8.69 -21.40
CA ALA A 28 0.27 7.50 -22.12
C ALA A 28 1.63 7.71 -22.81
N VAL A 29 1.79 8.83 -23.53
CA VAL A 29 3.03 9.15 -24.25
C VAL A 29 4.19 9.41 -23.29
N SER A 30 3.92 10.14 -22.20
CA SER A 30 4.91 10.43 -21.16
C SER A 30 5.40 9.15 -20.48
N MET A 31 4.50 8.21 -20.17
CA MET A 31 4.87 6.92 -19.59
C MET A 31 5.60 6.01 -20.58
N GLY A 32 5.25 6.05 -21.87
CA GLY A 32 6.01 5.38 -22.93
C GLY A 32 7.45 5.88 -22.97
N PHE A 33 7.64 7.19 -22.92
CA PHE A 33 8.98 7.78 -22.88
C PHE A 33 9.72 7.44 -21.59
N PHE A 34 9.04 7.52 -20.44
CA PHE A 34 9.61 7.16 -19.14
C PHE A 34 10.12 5.72 -19.12
N SER A 35 9.41 4.80 -19.77
CA SER A 35 9.79 3.38 -19.83
C SER A 35 11.08 3.13 -20.63
N ILE A 36 11.39 3.97 -21.63
CA ILE A 36 12.65 3.92 -22.41
C ILE A 36 13.83 4.51 -21.61
N THR A 37 13.57 5.53 -20.80
CA THR A 37 14.58 6.40 -20.19
C THR A 37 14.84 6.14 -18.71
N THR A 38 14.18 5.15 -18.11
CA THR A 38 14.33 4.85 -16.68
C THR A 38 14.54 3.37 -16.44
N SER A 39 14.69 3.00 -15.15
CA SER A 39 14.81 1.60 -14.73
C SER A 39 15.98 0.87 -15.40
N GLY A 40 15.74 -0.32 -15.94
CA GLY A 40 16.77 -1.20 -16.49
C GLY A 40 17.58 -0.61 -17.66
N ILE A 41 16.94 0.17 -18.55
CA ILE A 41 17.62 0.76 -19.72
C ILE A 41 18.59 1.86 -19.29
N LEU A 42 18.21 2.73 -18.36
CA LEU A 42 19.13 3.75 -17.83
C LEU A 42 20.31 3.13 -17.09
N VAL A 43 20.06 2.09 -16.30
CA VAL A 43 21.14 1.35 -15.62
C VAL A 43 22.06 0.70 -16.63
N ALA A 44 21.52 0.03 -17.67
CA ALA A 44 22.31 -0.61 -18.72
C ALA A 44 23.15 0.42 -19.49
N TYR A 45 22.57 1.57 -19.82
CA TYR A 45 23.27 2.69 -20.46
C TYR A 45 24.41 3.23 -19.58
N ALA A 46 24.12 3.51 -18.29
CA ALA A 46 25.14 3.97 -17.36
C ALA A 46 26.31 2.97 -17.22
N LEU A 47 25.99 1.68 -17.15
CA LEU A 47 27.00 0.60 -17.10
C LEU A 47 27.84 0.58 -18.39
N ALA A 48 27.22 0.77 -19.58
CA ALA A 48 27.95 0.85 -20.85
C ALA A 48 28.86 2.08 -20.94
N LEU A 49 28.51 3.19 -20.26
CA LEU A 49 29.39 4.35 -20.09
C LEU A 49 30.52 4.14 -19.09
N GLY A 50 30.53 3.03 -18.37
CA GLY A 50 31.53 2.69 -17.34
C GLY A 50 31.13 3.08 -15.90
N ALA A 51 29.83 3.18 -15.60
CA ALA A 51 29.37 3.44 -14.25
C ALA A 51 29.70 2.31 -13.29
N GLU A 52 30.24 2.65 -12.13
CA GLU A 52 30.39 1.78 -10.96
C GLU A 52 29.09 1.77 -10.13
N ASN A 53 29.00 0.91 -9.13
CA ASN A 53 27.80 0.82 -8.30
C ASN A 53 27.44 2.12 -7.59
N PHE A 54 28.44 2.87 -7.12
CA PHE A 54 28.24 4.19 -6.51
C PHE A 54 27.53 5.19 -7.46
N HIS A 55 27.94 5.21 -8.73
CA HIS A 55 27.29 6.06 -9.74
C HIS A 55 25.84 5.62 -10.02
N ILE A 56 25.56 4.32 -10.05
CA ILE A 56 24.19 3.79 -10.15
C ILE A 56 23.35 4.21 -8.96
N GLY A 57 23.94 4.16 -7.75
CA GLY A 57 23.29 4.63 -6.53
C GLY A 57 22.93 6.11 -6.59
N ILE A 58 23.83 6.98 -7.07
CA ILE A 58 23.54 8.41 -7.25
C ILE A 58 22.43 8.62 -8.28
N LEU A 59 22.49 7.96 -9.44
CA LEU A 59 21.47 8.08 -10.48
C LEU A 59 20.08 7.67 -9.98
N ALA A 60 20.00 6.61 -9.20
CA ALA A 60 18.76 6.15 -8.58
C ALA A 60 18.25 7.09 -7.48
N ALA A 61 19.14 7.81 -6.78
CA ALA A 61 18.79 8.76 -5.73
C ALA A 61 18.22 10.08 -6.26
N ILE A 62 18.68 10.54 -7.43
CA ILE A 62 18.30 11.83 -8.01
C ILE A 62 16.79 12.08 -8.03
N PRO A 63 15.92 11.18 -8.53
CA PRO A 63 14.49 11.42 -8.56
C PRO A 63 13.87 11.73 -7.19
N PHE A 64 14.37 11.08 -6.15
CA PHE A 64 13.87 11.24 -4.78
C PHE A 64 14.40 12.51 -4.11
N ILE A 65 15.70 12.75 -4.19
CA ILE A 65 16.34 13.93 -3.58
C ILE A 65 15.80 15.22 -4.20
N MET A 66 15.62 15.24 -5.53
CA MET A 66 15.12 16.42 -6.22
C MET A 66 13.64 16.74 -5.91
N GLN A 67 12.87 15.80 -5.34
CA GLN A 67 11.50 16.10 -4.88
C GLN A 67 11.46 17.16 -3.77
N VAL A 68 12.55 17.37 -3.03
CA VAL A 68 12.65 18.45 -2.02
C VAL A 68 12.44 19.83 -2.69
N ILE A 69 12.81 19.98 -3.97
CA ILE A 69 12.62 21.21 -4.75
C ILE A 69 11.13 21.55 -4.95
N GLN A 70 10.22 20.61 -4.75
CA GLN A 70 8.77 20.91 -4.82
C GLN A 70 8.35 21.94 -3.77
N ILE A 71 9.02 22.02 -2.62
CA ILE A 71 8.70 22.98 -1.55
C ILE A 71 8.90 24.43 -2.02
N PRO A 72 10.07 24.85 -2.53
CA PRO A 72 10.22 26.19 -3.12
C PRO A 72 9.43 26.35 -4.44
N ALA A 73 9.17 25.30 -5.18
CA ALA A 73 8.35 25.35 -6.39
C ALA A 73 6.90 25.75 -6.10
N ILE A 74 6.32 25.35 -4.97
CA ILE A 74 4.98 25.78 -4.55
C ILE A 74 4.92 27.30 -4.41
N TRP A 75 5.92 27.91 -3.78
CA TRP A 75 6.00 29.37 -3.68
C TRP A 75 6.08 30.07 -5.04
N LEU A 76 6.85 29.51 -5.99
CA LEU A 76 6.92 30.00 -7.37
C LEU A 76 5.52 29.91 -8.04
N ILE A 77 4.79 28.81 -7.85
CA ILE A 77 3.47 28.58 -8.42
C ILE A 77 2.45 29.56 -7.85
N GLU A 78 2.47 29.77 -6.54
CA GLU A 78 1.58 30.71 -5.85
C GLU A 78 1.84 32.17 -6.24
N SER A 79 3.10 32.55 -6.52
CA SER A 79 3.47 33.89 -6.96
C SER A 79 3.09 34.17 -8.41
N VAL A 80 3.35 33.23 -9.31
CA VAL A 80 3.12 33.38 -10.76
C VAL A 80 1.66 33.13 -11.14
N ARG A 81 0.98 32.18 -10.45
CA ARG A 81 -0.41 31.75 -10.68
C ARG A 81 -0.75 31.32 -12.12
N ARG A 82 0.26 30.84 -12.86
CA ARG A 82 0.14 30.33 -14.24
C ARG A 82 0.77 28.95 -14.33
N ARG A 83 0.03 27.95 -13.83
CA ARG A 83 0.51 26.56 -13.67
C ARG A 83 0.87 25.92 -15.00
N LYS A 84 0.08 26.16 -16.05
CA LYS A 84 0.34 25.64 -17.38
C LYS A 84 1.70 26.08 -17.93
N ILE A 85 2.04 27.36 -17.83
CA ILE A 85 3.33 27.88 -18.30
C ILE A 85 4.48 27.26 -17.54
N ILE A 86 4.37 27.19 -16.19
CA ILE A 86 5.40 26.58 -15.34
C ILE A 86 5.58 25.12 -15.71
N SER A 87 4.47 24.34 -15.79
CA SER A 87 4.54 22.90 -16.10
C SER A 87 5.11 22.64 -17.49
N VAL A 88 4.59 23.32 -18.53
CA VAL A 88 5.01 23.10 -19.91
C VAL A 88 6.47 23.50 -20.11
N LEU A 89 6.91 24.65 -19.57
CA LEU A 89 8.28 25.10 -19.70
C LEU A 89 9.27 24.21 -18.95
N SER A 90 8.97 23.89 -17.69
CA SER A 90 9.84 23.02 -16.90
C SER A 90 9.92 21.61 -17.51
N TRP A 91 8.78 21.07 -17.99
CA TRP A 91 8.75 19.78 -18.66
C TRP A 91 9.50 19.79 -19.98
N PHE A 92 9.35 20.84 -20.78
CA PHE A 92 10.11 21.03 -22.03
C PHE A 92 11.63 21.00 -21.78
N VAL A 93 12.11 21.81 -20.81
CA VAL A 93 13.53 21.82 -20.44
C VAL A 93 13.99 20.44 -19.95
N ALA A 94 13.17 19.76 -19.14
CA ALA A 94 13.48 18.41 -18.67
C ALA A 94 13.57 17.40 -19.83
N GLN A 95 12.74 17.53 -20.87
CA GLN A 95 12.80 16.66 -22.05
C GLN A 95 14.02 16.99 -22.94
N LEU A 96 14.39 18.28 -23.07
CA LEU A 96 15.59 18.65 -23.81
C LEU A 96 16.88 18.08 -23.23
N CYS A 97 16.94 17.81 -21.92
CA CYS A 97 18.11 17.18 -21.27
C CYS A 97 18.45 15.78 -21.81
N TRP A 98 17.49 15.09 -22.42
CA TRP A 98 17.76 13.75 -22.97
C TRP A 98 18.59 13.77 -24.25
N PHE A 99 18.58 14.88 -25.02
CA PHE A 99 19.42 15.02 -26.22
C PHE A 99 20.92 15.02 -25.88
N PRO A 100 21.43 15.89 -24.98
CA PRO A 100 22.83 15.81 -24.59
C PRO A 100 23.16 14.48 -23.86
N ILE A 101 22.25 13.88 -23.10
CA ILE A 101 22.47 12.53 -22.51
C ILE A 101 22.74 11.51 -23.62
N ALA A 102 21.88 11.45 -24.63
CA ALA A 102 22.05 10.51 -25.74
C ALA A 102 23.31 10.77 -26.58
N LEU A 103 23.78 12.01 -26.61
CA LEU A 103 24.99 12.41 -27.37
C LEU A 103 26.29 12.17 -26.62
N ILE A 104 26.27 11.77 -25.34
CA ILE A 104 27.48 11.54 -24.53
C ILE A 104 28.48 10.59 -25.24
N PRO A 105 28.07 9.41 -25.77
CA PRO A 105 29.02 8.48 -26.38
C PRO A 105 29.64 9.00 -27.70
N PHE A 106 29.01 10.00 -28.34
CA PHE A 106 29.54 10.59 -29.56
C PHE A 106 30.55 11.73 -29.29
N LEU A 107 30.51 12.28 -28.07
CA LEU A 107 31.27 13.48 -27.70
C LEU A 107 32.44 13.17 -26.75
N LEU A 108 32.34 12.10 -25.97
CA LEU A 108 33.30 11.78 -24.93
C LEU A 108 33.84 10.33 -25.06
N PRO A 109 35.10 10.09 -24.67
CA PRO A 109 35.64 8.73 -24.64
C PRO A 109 34.86 7.85 -23.64
N ILE A 110 34.54 6.62 -24.03
CA ILE A 110 33.85 5.62 -23.23
C ILE A 110 34.63 4.29 -23.23
N PRO A 111 34.66 3.58 -22.08
CA PRO A 111 34.17 4.02 -20.76
C PRO A 111 34.98 5.18 -20.18
N GLY A 112 34.32 6.12 -19.48
CA GLY A 112 35.02 7.31 -18.98
C GLY A 112 34.32 8.04 -17.84
N LYS A 113 35.15 8.52 -16.87
CA LYS A 113 34.65 9.29 -15.71
C LYS A 113 33.91 10.58 -16.14
N ALA A 114 34.37 11.24 -17.20
CA ALA A 114 33.75 12.46 -17.72
C ALA A 114 32.33 12.19 -18.25
N ALA A 115 32.12 11.09 -18.95
CA ALA A 115 30.82 10.68 -19.50
C ALA A 115 29.79 10.46 -18.36
N ILE A 116 30.21 9.76 -17.31
CA ILE A 116 29.33 9.48 -16.15
C ILE A 116 29.05 10.74 -15.34
N THR A 117 30.06 11.58 -15.08
CA THR A 117 29.86 12.84 -14.37
C THR A 117 28.91 13.75 -15.12
N LEU A 118 29.02 13.83 -16.46
CA LEU A 118 28.11 14.61 -17.28
C LEU A 118 26.69 14.04 -17.25
N LEU A 119 26.54 12.72 -17.34
CA LEU A 119 25.24 12.05 -17.20
C LEU A 119 24.57 12.41 -15.86
N ILE A 120 25.29 12.27 -14.75
CA ILE A 120 24.77 12.59 -13.42
C ILE A 120 24.39 14.06 -13.29
N ALA A 121 25.22 14.98 -13.78
CA ALA A 121 24.94 16.41 -13.75
C ALA A 121 23.69 16.79 -14.53
N ILE A 122 23.54 16.26 -15.76
CA ILE A 122 22.35 16.51 -16.56
C ILE A 122 21.11 15.88 -15.94
N MET A 123 21.21 14.66 -15.39
CA MET A 123 20.11 14.00 -14.70
C MET A 123 19.68 14.75 -13.43
N ALA A 124 20.62 15.32 -12.68
CA ALA A 124 20.32 16.17 -11.52
C ALA A 124 19.55 17.44 -11.93
N PHE A 125 20.04 18.15 -12.95
CA PHE A 125 19.36 19.33 -13.50
C PHE A 125 17.96 18.99 -14.03
N ARG A 126 17.83 17.89 -14.78
CA ARG A 126 16.55 17.37 -15.25
C ARG A 126 15.62 17.04 -14.07
N GLY A 127 16.15 16.47 -12.99
CA GLY A 127 15.42 16.16 -11.77
C GLY A 127 14.81 17.40 -11.12
N ILE A 128 15.55 18.53 -11.07
CA ILE A 128 15.05 19.82 -10.58
C ILE A 128 13.88 20.30 -11.45
N MET A 129 14.03 20.28 -12.76
CA MET A 129 12.98 20.70 -13.70
C MET A 129 11.73 19.82 -13.59
N SER A 130 11.91 18.51 -13.45
CA SER A 130 10.81 17.57 -13.21
C SER A 130 10.09 17.83 -11.90
N ALA A 131 10.79 18.16 -10.81
CA ALA A 131 10.19 18.44 -9.51
C ALA A 131 9.32 19.71 -9.55
N ILE A 132 9.78 20.77 -10.24
CA ILE A 132 9.00 22.00 -10.48
C ILE A 132 7.75 21.68 -11.32
N CYS A 133 7.92 20.90 -12.39
CA CYS A 133 6.80 20.45 -13.22
C CYS A 133 5.77 19.69 -12.40
N ASN A 134 6.19 18.70 -11.62
CA ASN A 134 5.29 17.86 -10.83
C ASN A 134 4.46 18.65 -9.82
N ALA A 135 5.06 19.62 -9.12
CA ALA A 135 4.35 20.48 -8.17
C ALA A 135 3.24 21.27 -8.87
N SER A 136 3.57 21.89 -10.02
CA SER A 136 2.63 22.69 -10.81
C SER A 136 1.55 21.83 -11.47
N TRP A 137 1.94 20.69 -12.03
CA TRP A 137 1.06 19.74 -12.72
C TRP A 137 0.01 19.12 -11.80
N ASN A 138 0.39 18.69 -10.59
CA ASN A 138 -0.53 18.14 -9.61
C ASN A 138 -1.58 19.16 -9.15
N SER A 139 -1.15 20.42 -8.91
CA SER A 139 -2.05 21.51 -8.59
C SER A 139 -3.04 21.81 -9.73
N TRP A 140 -2.57 21.78 -10.98
CA TRP A 140 -3.39 22.03 -12.16
C TRP A 140 -4.40 20.90 -12.41
N GLN A 141 -3.98 19.63 -12.32
CA GLN A 141 -4.88 18.49 -12.48
C GLN A 141 -5.99 18.46 -11.44
N ARG A 142 -5.68 18.81 -10.18
CA ARG A 142 -6.65 18.86 -9.09
C ARG A 142 -7.85 19.75 -9.43
N ASP A 143 -7.59 20.91 -10.04
CA ASP A 143 -8.64 21.88 -10.37
C ASP A 143 -9.33 21.60 -11.71
N LEU A 144 -8.68 20.85 -12.60
CA LEU A 144 -9.22 20.48 -13.90
C LEU A 144 -10.15 19.28 -13.85
N ILE A 145 -9.84 18.28 -13.01
CA ILE A 145 -10.54 17.00 -13.01
C ILE A 145 -11.67 17.03 -11.99
N PRO A 146 -12.96 16.86 -12.41
CA PRO A 146 -14.08 16.80 -11.49
C PRO A 146 -13.95 15.66 -10.45
N GLN A 147 -14.23 15.97 -9.18
CA GLN A 147 -14.02 15.03 -8.06
C GLN A 147 -14.86 13.75 -8.18
N ASN A 148 -16.07 13.84 -8.71
CA ASN A 148 -17.01 12.73 -8.89
C ASN A 148 -16.54 11.64 -9.88
N ILE A 149 -15.57 11.96 -10.77
CA ILE A 149 -15.02 11.00 -11.75
C ILE A 149 -13.55 10.66 -11.52
N LEU A 150 -12.93 11.23 -10.49
CA LEU A 150 -11.47 11.19 -10.27
C LEU A 150 -10.91 9.77 -10.30
N GLY A 151 -11.48 8.85 -9.54
CA GLY A 151 -11.02 7.45 -9.46
C GLY A 151 -11.14 6.71 -10.79
N ARG A 152 -12.32 6.83 -11.45
CA ARG A 152 -12.56 6.20 -12.77
C ARG A 152 -11.65 6.77 -13.85
N PHE A 153 -11.38 8.07 -13.79
CA PHE A 153 -10.50 8.75 -14.74
C PHE A 153 -9.05 8.28 -14.58
N PHE A 154 -8.52 8.33 -13.34
CA PHE A 154 -7.13 7.94 -13.12
C PHE A 154 -6.88 6.45 -13.37
N SER A 155 -7.79 5.55 -13.01
CA SER A 155 -7.65 4.12 -13.30
C SER A 155 -7.59 3.85 -14.81
N ARG A 156 -8.45 4.51 -15.59
CA ARG A 156 -8.45 4.39 -17.05
C ARG A 156 -7.18 5.00 -17.68
N ARG A 157 -6.76 6.18 -17.21
CA ARG A 157 -5.52 6.83 -17.64
C ARG A 157 -4.30 5.94 -17.37
N MET A 158 -4.22 5.35 -16.17
CA MET A 158 -3.13 4.44 -15.79
C MET A 158 -3.11 3.17 -16.66
N ALA A 159 -4.25 2.60 -16.99
CA ALA A 159 -4.32 1.44 -17.87
C ALA A 159 -3.71 1.73 -19.26
N TYR A 160 -4.09 2.85 -19.89
CA TYR A 160 -3.50 3.26 -21.17
C TYR A 160 -2.01 3.56 -21.03
N ALA A 161 -1.61 4.27 -19.98
CA ALA A 161 -0.22 4.64 -19.73
C ALA A 161 0.66 3.38 -19.54
N THR A 162 0.20 2.40 -18.78
CA THR A 162 0.94 1.15 -18.54
C THR A 162 1.04 0.32 -19.81
N ALA A 163 -0.04 0.20 -20.60
CA ALA A 163 -0.02 -0.53 -21.86
C ALA A 163 0.97 0.11 -22.85
N PHE A 164 0.95 1.45 -22.95
CA PHE A 164 1.85 2.19 -23.82
C PHE A 164 3.31 2.05 -23.37
N ALA A 165 3.57 2.14 -22.06
CA ALA A 165 4.88 1.92 -21.47
C ALA A 165 5.41 0.51 -21.76
N ALA A 166 4.59 -0.53 -21.64
CA ALA A 166 4.98 -1.90 -21.93
C ALA A 166 5.40 -2.08 -23.40
N VAL A 167 4.64 -1.52 -24.35
CA VAL A 167 4.97 -1.61 -25.78
C VAL A 167 6.32 -0.96 -26.07
N PHE A 168 6.55 0.27 -25.58
CA PHE A 168 7.79 0.99 -25.86
C PHE A 168 8.99 0.45 -25.10
N SER A 169 8.81 -0.07 -23.88
CA SER A 169 9.91 -0.70 -23.15
C SER A 169 10.36 -2.00 -23.80
N VAL A 170 9.43 -2.86 -24.23
CA VAL A 170 9.75 -4.11 -24.95
C VAL A 170 10.38 -3.79 -26.31
N GLY A 171 9.80 -2.87 -27.09
CA GLY A 171 10.35 -2.46 -28.38
C GLY A 171 11.78 -1.92 -28.26
N SER A 172 12.04 -1.07 -27.28
CA SER A 172 13.37 -0.54 -27.01
C SER A 172 14.37 -1.61 -26.56
N ALA A 173 13.94 -2.56 -25.71
CA ALA A 173 14.79 -3.65 -25.25
C ALA A 173 15.18 -4.57 -26.42
N ILE A 174 14.22 -4.95 -27.28
CA ILE A 174 14.49 -5.76 -28.49
C ILE A 174 15.46 -5.01 -29.40
N PHE A 175 15.25 -3.71 -29.63
CA PHE A 175 16.15 -2.90 -30.47
C PHE A 175 17.56 -2.84 -29.89
N ILE A 176 17.72 -2.59 -28.59
CA ILE A 176 19.00 -2.52 -27.91
C ILE A 176 19.73 -3.85 -27.96
N ASP A 177 19.05 -4.98 -27.67
CA ASP A 177 19.66 -6.30 -27.70
C ASP A 177 20.01 -6.71 -29.16
N TYR A 178 19.18 -6.39 -30.16
CA TYR A 178 19.50 -6.58 -31.57
C TYR A 178 20.75 -5.80 -31.97
N TRP A 179 20.81 -4.49 -31.60
CA TRP A 179 21.96 -3.64 -31.88
C TRP A 179 23.26 -4.20 -31.26
N ARG A 180 23.20 -4.58 -29.98
CA ARG A 180 24.34 -5.16 -29.27
C ARG A 180 24.87 -6.43 -29.93
N ASN A 181 24.00 -7.26 -30.48
CA ASN A 181 24.39 -8.51 -31.13
C ASN A 181 24.87 -8.32 -32.58
N SER A 182 24.50 -7.22 -33.23
CA SER A 182 24.78 -6.93 -34.64
C SER A 182 25.94 -5.96 -34.85
N SER A 183 26.32 -5.17 -33.82
CA SER A 183 27.39 -4.17 -33.88
C SER A 183 28.70 -4.72 -33.32
N LEU A 184 29.80 -4.01 -33.61
CA LEU A 184 31.08 -4.25 -32.94
C LEU A 184 30.94 -3.99 -31.44
N PRO A 185 31.73 -4.66 -30.58
CA PRO A 185 31.65 -4.50 -29.13
C PRO A 185 31.71 -3.05 -28.66
N ASP A 186 32.59 -2.24 -29.26
CA ASP A 186 32.78 -0.82 -28.92
C ASP A 186 31.57 0.05 -29.34
N ASP A 187 30.81 -0.40 -30.34
CA ASP A 187 29.64 0.34 -30.86
C ASP A 187 28.34 -0.03 -30.14
N SER A 188 28.37 -0.98 -29.22
CA SER A 188 27.17 -1.50 -28.52
C SER A 188 26.42 -0.41 -27.72
N VAL A 189 27.11 0.61 -27.21
CA VAL A 189 26.54 1.73 -26.44
C VAL A 189 25.65 2.61 -27.27
N PHE A 190 25.90 2.75 -28.60
CA PHE A 190 25.10 3.61 -29.46
C PHE A 190 23.67 3.14 -29.63
N GLY A 191 23.37 1.85 -29.43
CA GLY A 191 22.00 1.34 -29.39
C GLY A 191 21.14 2.00 -28.31
N TYR A 192 21.70 2.23 -27.13
CA TYR A 192 21.02 2.97 -26.07
C TYR A 192 20.79 4.43 -26.47
N SER A 193 21.81 5.08 -27.07
CA SER A 193 21.74 6.47 -27.53
C SER A 193 20.64 6.66 -28.57
N TYR A 194 20.54 5.78 -29.54
CA TYR A 194 19.49 5.85 -30.56
C TYR A 194 18.09 5.61 -29.98
N ALA A 195 17.95 4.66 -29.06
CA ALA A 195 16.67 4.43 -28.37
C ALA A 195 16.25 5.67 -27.56
N ILE A 196 17.18 6.30 -26.83
CA ILE A 196 16.93 7.53 -26.06
C ILE A 196 16.59 8.70 -26.99
N LEU A 197 17.33 8.90 -28.11
CA LEU A 197 17.05 9.96 -29.10
C LEU A 197 15.68 9.79 -29.73
N PHE A 198 15.33 8.56 -30.15
CA PHE A 198 14.00 8.27 -30.67
C PHE A 198 12.92 8.59 -29.62
N GLY A 199 13.09 8.11 -28.41
CA GLY A 199 12.16 8.40 -27.31
C GLY A 199 12.04 9.90 -27.03
N ALA A 200 13.15 10.64 -26.96
CA ALA A 200 13.15 12.07 -26.66
C ALA A 200 12.45 12.86 -27.78
N LEU A 201 12.74 12.54 -29.05
CA LEU A 201 12.19 13.23 -30.20
C LEU A 201 10.69 12.97 -30.39
N PHE A 202 10.30 11.69 -30.42
CA PHE A 202 8.93 11.30 -30.77
C PHE A 202 7.97 11.22 -29.57
N LEU A 203 8.44 10.85 -28.39
CA LEU A 203 7.59 10.73 -27.20
C LEU A 203 7.81 11.89 -26.22
N GLY A 204 9.06 12.25 -25.95
CA GLY A 204 9.40 13.30 -25.00
C GLY A 204 8.84 14.66 -25.43
N LEU A 205 9.14 15.11 -26.64
CA LEU A 205 8.61 16.38 -27.18
C LEU A 205 7.10 16.32 -27.42
N ALA A 206 6.56 15.17 -27.87
CA ALA A 206 5.12 15.00 -28.04
C ALA A 206 4.37 15.11 -26.69
N SER A 207 4.93 14.62 -25.60
CA SER A 207 4.33 14.78 -24.27
C SER A 207 4.19 16.25 -23.87
N VAL A 208 5.19 17.08 -24.18
CA VAL A 208 5.16 18.54 -23.96
C VAL A 208 4.08 19.20 -24.82
N LEU A 209 4.00 18.81 -26.10
CA LEU A 209 2.99 19.33 -27.03
C LEU A 209 1.58 19.01 -26.48
N PHE A 210 1.30 17.76 -26.12
CA PHE A 210 -0.01 17.35 -25.61
C PHE A 210 -0.33 18.03 -24.27
N MET A 211 0.64 18.18 -23.36
CA MET A 211 0.48 18.96 -22.14
C MET A 211 0.10 20.42 -22.45
N SER A 212 0.66 21.02 -23.51
CA SER A 212 0.35 22.38 -23.90
C SER A 212 -1.08 22.58 -24.43
N LEU A 213 -1.75 21.52 -24.88
CA LEU A 213 -3.13 21.56 -25.37
C LEU A 213 -4.18 21.48 -24.25
N ILE A 214 -3.79 21.14 -23.04
CA ILE A 214 -4.68 21.00 -21.89
C ILE A 214 -5.13 22.40 -21.42
N PRO A 215 -6.44 22.67 -21.23
CA PRO A 215 -6.91 23.95 -20.72
C PRO A 215 -6.56 24.14 -19.24
N GLU A 216 -6.25 25.36 -18.83
CA GLU A 216 -5.94 25.71 -17.45
C GLU A 216 -7.10 26.51 -16.83
N PRO A 217 -7.74 26.01 -15.75
CA PRO A 217 -8.67 26.79 -14.95
C PRO A 217 -7.91 27.83 -14.11
N LEU A 218 -8.54 29.01 -13.88
CA LEU A 218 -7.94 30.05 -13.07
C LEU A 218 -7.74 29.56 -11.63
N MET A 219 -6.53 29.73 -11.13
CA MET A 219 -6.19 29.40 -9.75
C MET A 219 -6.90 30.36 -8.79
N GLN A 220 -7.77 29.83 -7.93
CA GLN A 220 -8.43 30.65 -6.92
C GLN A 220 -7.40 31.12 -5.86
N PRO A 221 -7.51 32.37 -5.40
CA PRO A 221 -6.68 32.87 -4.32
C PRO A 221 -6.96 32.10 -3.03
N LEU A 222 -5.90 31.73 -2.32
CA LEU A 222 -6.04 31.12 -1.01
C LEU A 222 -6.66 32.15 -0.03
N THR A 223 -7.78 31.83 0.57
CA THR A 223 -8.45 32.67 1.55
C THR A 223 -7.90 32.40 2.94
N GLY A 224 -7.38 33.45 3.61
CA GLY A 224 -6.88 33.38 4.99
C GLY A 224 -5.35 33.38 5.15
N PRO A 225 -4.88 33.64 6.38
CA PRO A 225 -3.45 33.63 6.70
C PRO A 225 -2.86 32.24 6.50
N GLN A 226 -1.87 32.14 5.61
CA GLN A 226 -1.20 30.88 5.36
C GLN A 226 -0.17 30.61 6.48
N PRO A 227 -0.24 29.47 7.19
CA PRO A 227 0.78 29.11 8.16
C PRO A 227 2.15 29.01 7.46
N SER A 228 3.20 29.45 8.13
CA SER A 228 4.56 29.36 7.61
C SER A 228 4.94 27.91 7.28
N ILE A 229 5.88 27.70 6.33
CA ILE A 229 6.39 26.36 5.99
C ILE A 229 6.90 25.65 7.25
N ARG A 230 7.55 26.41 8.15
CA ARG A 230 8.06 25.88 9.42
C ARG A 230 6.94 25.38 10.32
N GLU A 231 5.82 26.10 10.42
CA GLU A 231 4.66 25.68 11.21
C GLU A 231 4.00 24.43 10.60
N ARG A 232 3.83 24.41 9.28
CA ARG A 232 3.28 23.26 8.56
C ARG A 232 4.08 21.97 8.76
N LEU A 233 5.42 22.07 8.79
CA LEU A 233 6.31 20.92 9.00
C LEU A 233 6.48 20.55 10.47
N SER A 234 6.31 21.50 11.40
CA SER A 234 6.51 21.24 12.83
C SER A 234 5.33 20.51 13.50
N ALA A 235 4.09 20.71 13.04
CA ALA A 235 2.92 20.06 13.62
C ALA A 235 2.99 18.52 13.56
N PRO A 236 3.28 17.89 12.40
CA PRO A 236 3.44 16.43 12.31
C PRO A 236 4.60 15.89 13.16
N LEU A 237 5.64 16.67 13.38
CA LEU A 237 6.79 16.28 14.21
C LEU A 237 6.49 16.34 15.73
N ARG A 238 5.48 17.11 16.15
CA ARG A 238 5.02 17.17 17.54
C ARG A 238 4.08 16.01 17.88
N ASP A 239 3.33 15.50 16.92
CA ASP A 239 2.46 14.32 17.09
C ASP A 239 3.33 13.07 17.35
N SER A 240 3.12 12.47 18.52
CA SER A 240 3.89 11.29 18.96
C SER A 240 3.70 10.08 18.08
N ASN A 241 2.46 9.80 17.65
CA ASN A 241 2.14 8.63 16.83
C ASN A 241 2.57 8.84 15.37
N PHE A 242 2.32 10.03 14.83
CA PHE A 242 2.73 10.37 13.47
C PHE A 242 4.26 10.43 13.34
N ARG A 243 4.98 10.88 14.35
CA ARG A 243 6.45 10.81 14.38
C ARG A 243 7.01 9.39 14.32
N LYS A 244 6.30 8.39 14.88
CA LYS A 244 6.65 6.97 14.71
C LYS A 244 6.46 6.54 13.26
N LEU A 245 5.37 6.98 12.61
CA LEU A 245 5.14 6.75 11.19
C LEU A 245 6.25 7.38 10.34
N LEU A 246 6.63 8.63 10.59
CA LEU A 246 7.70 9.31 9.84
C LEU A 246 9.03 8.56 9.94
N ARG A 247 9.41 8.11 11.13
CA ARG A 247 10.62 7.29 11.34
C ARG A 247 10.52 5.98 10.56
N PHE A 248 9.40 5.27 10.66
CA PHE A 248 9.17 4.05 9.91
C PHE A 248 9.29 4.29 8.41
N LEU A 249 8.62 5.29 7.85
CA LEU A 249 8.67 5.62 6.41
C LEU A 249 10.09 5.93 5.93
N PHE A 250 10.85 6.68 6.71
CA PHE A 250 12.25 6.98 6.40
C PHE A 250 13.11 5.71 6.36
N TYR A 251 13.07 4.90 7.42
CA TYR A 251 13.94 3.71 7.51
C TYR A 251 13.51 2.60 6.54
N TRP A 252 12.21 2.42 6.32
CA TRP A 252 11.71 1.48 5.32
C TRP A 252 12.13 1.90 3.91
N SER A 253 11.95 3.17 3.55
CA SER A 253 12.35 3.69 2.25
C SER A 253 13.86 3.63 2.06
N PHE A 254 14.64 3.87 3.10
CA PHE A 254 16.09 3.70 3.07
C PHE A 254 16.47 2.23 2.83
N ALA A 255 15.96 1.30 3.63
CA ALA A 255 16.30 -0.12 3.56
C ALA A 255 15.89 -0.75 2.22
N SER A 256 14.68 -0.48 1.74
CA SER A 256 14.19 -1.01 0.46
C SER A 256 14.98 -0.45 -0.73
N ASN A 257 15.20 0.85 -0.77
CA ASN A 257 15.93 1.48 -1.88
C ASN A 257 17.45 1.27 -1.82
N LEU A 258 17.98 0.77 -0.71
CA LEU A 258 19.36 0.32 -0.64
C LEU A 258 19.62 -0.85 -1.61
N ALA A 259 18.64 -1.73 -1.84
CA ALA A 259 18.76 -2.91 -2.69
C ALA A 259 18.14 -2.75 -4.10
N ILE A 260 16.97 -2.11 -4.22
CA ILE A 260 16.14 -2.09 -5.44
C ILE A 260 16.90 -1.69 -6.72
N PRO A 261 17.67 -0.59 -6.75
CA PRO A 261 18.36 -0.16 -7.97
C PRO A 261 19.39 -1.16 -8.47
N PHE A 262 19.90 -2.00 -7.58
CA PHE A 262 20.96 -2.97 -7.89
C PHE A 262 20.44 -4.31 -8.42
N PHE A 263 19.14 -4.58 -8.38
CA PHE A 263 18.55 -5.78 -8.99
C PHE A 263 18.79 -5.80 -10.51
N ALA A 264 18.53 -4.69 -11.20
CA ALA A 264 18.81 -4.59 -12.63
C ALA A 264 20.30 -4.71 -12.95
N ALA A 265 21.16 -4.04 -12.17
CA ALA A 265 22.62 -4.14 -12.33
C ALA A 265 23.13 -5.57 -12.06
N HIS A 266 22.55 -6.28 -11.10
CA HIS A 266 22.88 -7.69 -10.81
C HIS A 266 22.51 -8.60 -11.99
N MET A 267 21.30 -8.44 -12.56
CA MET A 267 20.89 -9.21 -13.75
C MET A 267 21.80 -8.96 -14.97
N LEU A 268 22.14 -7.69 -15.22
CA LEU A 268 22.91 -7.30 -16.39
C LEU A 268 24.39 -7.67 -16.28
N GLN A 269 25.04 -7.42 -15.14
CA GLN A 269 26.48 -7.61 -14.96
C GLN A 269 26.84 -8.98 -14.37
N THR A 270 26.15 -9.41 -13.30
CA THR A 270 26.49 -10.65 -12.61
C THR A 270 25.93 -11.86 -13.34
N LEU A 271 24.66 -11.79 -13.78
CA LEU A 271 24.01 -12.89 -14.50
C LEU A 271 24.22 -12.83 -16.02
N GLY A 272 24.72 -11.71 -16.56
CA GLY A 272 24.93 -11.51 -18.00
C GLY A 272 23.64 -11.59 -18.83
N MET A 273 22.48 -11.24 -18.23
CA MET A 273 21.20 -11.35 -18.91
C MET A 273 21.00 -10.23 -19.94
N PRO A 274 20.38 -10.51 -21.09
CA PRO A 274 19.95 -9.48 -22.04
C PRO A 274 18.97 -8.49 -21.42
N VAL A 275 18.91 -7.26 -21.96
CA VAL A 275 18.03 -6.19 -21.47
C VAL A 275 16.55 -6.59 -21.55
N ILE A 276 16.19 -7.40 -22.56
CA ILE A 276 14.80 -7.89 -22.72
C ILE A 276 14.32 -8.71 -21.53
N TRP A 277 15.20 -9.49 -20.88
CA TRP A 277 14.84 -10.24 -19.67
C TRP A 277 14.58 -9.31 -18.50
N VAL A 278 15.42 -8.29 -18.29
CA VAL A 278 15.23 -7.30 -17.23
C VAL A 278 13.89 -6.58 -17.40
N ILE A 279 13.58 -6.17 -18.61
CA ILE A 279 12.32 -5.48 -18.95
C ILE A 279 11.12 -6.43 -18.79
N GLY A 280 11.23 -7.66 -19.30
CA GLY A 280 10.17 -8.67 -19.21
C GLY A 280 9.79 -8.99 -17.76
N LEU A 281 10.78 -9.19 -16.90
CA LEU A 281 10.57 -9.45 -15.48
C LEU A 281 9.99 -8.24 -14.74
N ASN A 282 10.40 -7.02 -15.07
CA ASN A 282 9.78 -5.81 -14.54
C ASN A 282 8.32 -5.67 -14.96
N ILE A 283 7.97 -5.98 -16.22
CA ILE A 283 6.57 -5.99 -16.68
C ILE A 283 5.77 -7.05 -15.92
N LEU A 284 6.33 -8.24 -15.69
CA LEU A 284 5.70 -9.27 -14.88
C LEU A 284 5.37 -8.76 -13.47
N SER A 285 6.32 -8.09 -12.81
CA SER A 285 6.06 -7.44 -11.51
C SER A 285 4.94 -6.41 -11.58
N GLN A 286 4.91 -5.59 -12.63
CA GLN A 286 3.87 -4.57 -12.84
C GLN A 286 2.48 -5.19 -13.01
N ILE A 287 2.37 -6.30 -13.75
CA ILE A 287 1.11 -7.03 -13.93
C ILE A 287 0.59 -7.51 -12.57
N PHE A 288 1.43 -8.17 -11.79
CA PHE A 288 1.03 -8.65 -10.47
C PHE A 288 0.75 -7.51 -9.48
N ASN A 289 1.45 -6.39 -9.59
CA ASN A 289 1.16 -5.18 -8.82
C ASN A 289 -0.27 -4.69 -9.11
N ILE A 290 -0.65 -4.52 -10.37
CA ILE A 290 -1.99 -4.05 -10.76
C ILE A 290 -3.08 -5.03 -10.33
N LEU A 291 -2.86 -6.34 -10.51
CA LEU A 291 -3.81 -7.37 -10.09
C LEU A 291 -4.08 -7.33 -8.59
N PHE A 292 -3.02 -7.23 -7.79
CA PHE A 292 -3.12 -7.29 -6.33
C PHE A 292 -3.53 -5.97 -5.68
N LEU A 293 -3.43 -4.82 -6.35
CA LEU A 293 -4.06 -3.58 -5.86
C LEU A 293 -5.56 -3.74 -5.62
N ARG A 294 -6.25 -4.54 -6.44
CA ARG A 294 -7.68 -4.85 -6.27
C ARG A 294 -7.98 -5.73 -5.05
N VAL A 295 -6.97 -6.48 -4.58
CA VAL A 295 -7.08 -7.35 -3.40
C VAL A 295 -6.74 -6.58 -2.13
N TRP A 296 -5.65 -5.79 -2.17
CA TRP A 296 -5.13 -5.08 -1.00
C TRP A 296 -6.02 -3.92 -0.54
N GLY A 297 -6.72 -3.23 -1.46
CA GLY A 297 -7.62 -2.12 -1.13
C GLY A 297 -8.72 -2.56 -0.16
N PRO A 298 -9.63 -3.46 -0.56
CA PRO A 298 -10.68 -3.98 0.33
C PRO A 298 -10.15 -4.60 1.64
N LEU A 299 -8.96 -5.22 1.59
CA LEU A 299 -8.35 -5.75 2.81
C LEU A 299 -7.91 -4.67 3.80
N ALA A 300 -7.31 -3.59 3.30
CA ALA A 300 -6.88 -2.48 4.13
C ALA A 300 -8.07 -1.72 4.74
N ASP A 301 -9.17 -1.60 4.00
CA ASP A 301 -10.41 -0.99 4.50
C ASP A 301 -11.06 -1.86 5.58
N ARG A 302 -10.93 -3.17 5.46
CA ARG A 302 -11.58 -4.13 6.35
C ARG A 302 -10.79 -4.41 7.64
N PHE A 303 -9.46 -4.40 7.60
CA PHE A 303 -8.63 -4.84 8.73
C PHE A 303 -7.73 -3.77 9.33
N SER A 304 -6.95 -3.12 8.59
CA SER A 304 -6.17 -1.89 8.81
C SER A 304 -5.04 -1.78 7.78
N ASN A 305 -4.58 -0.57 7.50
CA ASN A 305 -3.43 -0.37 6.63
C ASN A 305 -2.15 -0.95 7.22
N LYS A 306 -1.96 -0.84 8.53
CA LYS A 306 -0.78 -1.35 9.24
C LYS A 306 -0.58 -2.84 9.02
N VAL A 307 -1.65 -3.62 9.02
CA VAL A 307 -1.57 -5.07 8.86
C VAL A 307 -1.24 -5.46 7.42
N VAL A 308 -1.94 -4.89 6.44
CA VAL A 308 -1.63 -5.11 5.02
C VAL A 308 -0.20 -4.68 4.71
N LEU A 309 0.24 -3.54 5.27
CA LEU A 309 1.61 -3.05 5.16
C LEU A 309 2.62 -4.05 5.75
N SER A 310 2.34 -4.63 6.92
CA SER A 310 3.24 -5.60 7.56
C SER A 310 3.40 -6.88 6.74
N ILE A 311 2.33 -7.36 6.09
CA ILE A 311 2.38 -8.51 5.19
C ILE A 311 3.17 -8.15 3.93
N GLY A 312 2.88 -6.99 3.33
CA GLY A 312 3.59 -6.50 2.15
C GLY A 312 5.10 -6.37 2.39
N ILE A 313 5.50 -5.77 3.51
CA ILE A 313 6.92 -5.65 3.89
C ILE A 313 7.55 -7.02 4.12
N SER A 314 6.90 -7.92 4.86
CA SER A 314 7.43 -9.27 5.10
C SER A 314 7.67 -10.03 3.79
N LEU A 315 6.71 -9.95 2.86
CA LEU A 315 6.85 -10.56 1.53
C LEU A 315 7.97 -9.89 0.72
N TYR A 316 8.10 -8.55 0.81
CA TYR A 316 9.16 -7.83 0.13
C TYR A 316 10.55 -8.17 0.67
N LEU A 317 10.68 -8.36 1.99
CA LEU A 317 11.92 -8.83 2.61
C LEU A 317 12.31 -10.23 2.16
N LEU A 318 11.33 -11.14 2.00
CA LEU A 318 11.59 -12.46 1.41
C LEU A 318 12.09 -12.34 -0.03
N VAL A 319 11.58 -11.39 -0.81
CA VAL A 319 12.11 -11.10 -2.15
C VAL A 319 13.56 -10.64 -2.07
N ILE A 320 13.89 -9.67 -1.20
CA ILE A 320 15.28 -9.18 -1.05
C ILE A 320 16.20 -10.32 -0.62
N ALA A 321 15.81 -11.14 0.35
CA ALA A 321 16.58 -12.31 0.76
C ALA A 321 16.74 -13.33 -0.38
N GLY A 322 15.71 -13.55 -1.19
CA GLY A 322 15.72 -14.45 -2.33
C GLY A 322 16.75 -14.08 -3.40
N TRP A 323 17.08 -12.79 -3.54
CA TRP A 323 18.11 -12.35 -4.47
C TRP A 323 19.51 -12.89 -4.14
N ILE A 324 19.82 -13.19 -2.87
CA ILE A 324 21.08 -13.80 -2.45
C ILE A 324 21.26 -15.20 -3.08
N PHE A 325 20.15 -15.89 -3.36
CA PHE A 325 20.16 -17.25 -3.87
C PHE A 325 20.12 -17.35 -5.39
N VAL A 326 20.11 -16.23 -6.10
CA VAL A 326 20.03 -16.22 -7.57
C VAL A 326 21.33 -16.70 -8.24
N THR A 327 22.48 -16.56 -7.54
CA THR A 327 23.83 -16.91 -8.02
C THR A 327 24.51 -18.05 -7.24
N LEU A 328 23.79 -19.11 -6.87
CA LEU A 328 24.34 -20.23 -6.11
C LEU A 328 24.73 -21.42 -6.98
N PRO A 329 26.00 -21.89 -6.94
CA PRO A 329 27.27 -21.21 -6.70
C PRO A 329 27.68 -20.31 -7.86
N ASP A 330 27.02 -20.47 -9.02
CA ASP A 330 27.07 -19.70 -10.25
C ASP A 330 25.66 -19.64 -10.84
N LYS A 331 25.48 -19.07 -12.05
CA LYS A 331 24.22 -19.15 -12.77
C LYS A 331 23.82 -20.62 -12.98
N TYR A 332 22.77 -21.06 -12.30
CA TYR A 332 22.32 -22.44 -12.27
C TYR A 332 20.91 -22.61 -12.87
N PHE A 333 20.46 -23.86 -13.01
CA PHE A 333 19.19 -24.19 -13.65
C PHE A 333 17.99 -23.43 -13.03
N PHE A 334 17.97 -23.24 -11.71
CA PHE A 334 16.89 -22.56 -11.02
C PHE A 334 16.98 -21.03 -11.03
N THR A 335 18.03 -20.41 -11.56
CA THR A 335 18.18 -18.94 -11.61
C THR A 335 16.98 -18.26 -12.27
N VAL A 336 16.58 -18.71 -13.47
CA VAL A 336 15.46 -18.09 -14.19
C VAL A 336 14.10 -18.34 -13.51
N PRO A 337 13.75 -19.58 -13.12
CA PRO A 337 12.54 -19.82 -12.33
C PRO A 337 12.48 -19.01 -11.04
N LEU A 338 13.57 -18.89 -10.30
CA LEU A 338 13.65 -18.11 -9.08
C LEU A 338 13.42 -16.62 -9.36
N LEU A 339 14.04 -16.05 -10.38
CA LEU A 339 13.83 -14.65 -10.79
C LEU A 339 12.36 -14.38 -11.14
N ILE A 340 11.69 -15.29 -11.84
CA ILE A 340 10.27 -15.17 -12.17
C ILE A 340 9.45 -15.11 -10.87
N ILE A 341 9.69 -16.02 -9.93
CA ILE A 341 8.99 -16.07 -8.64
C ILE A 341 9.25 -14.79 -7.83
N LEU A 342 10.51 -14.34 -7.77
CA LEU A 342 10.86 -13.11 -7.05
C LEU A 342 10.17 -11.87 -7.63
N HIS A 343 10.05 -11.76 -8.96
CA HIS A 343 9.37 -10.64 -9.59
C HIS A 343 7.85 -10.69 -9.42
N ILE A 344 7.25 -11.87 -9.40
CA ILE A 344 5.83 -12.04 -9.05
C ILE A 344 5.58 -11.54 -7.61
N PHE A 345 6.37 -12.03 -6.65
CA PHE A 345 6.22 -11.61 -5.26
C PHE A 345 6.58 -10.15 -5.02
N ALA A 346 7.58 -9.61 -5.75
CA ALA A 346 7.89 -8.19 -5.73
C ALA A 346 6.70 -7.34 -6.19
N GLY A 347 5.99 -7.77 -7.24
CA GLY A 347 4.76 -7.12 -7.72
C GLY A 347 3.66 -7.12 -6.67
N ILE A 348 3.39 -8.27 -6.07
CA ILE A 348 2.38 -8.45 -5.01
C ILE A 348 2.71 -7.58 -3.79
N ALA A 349 3.94 -7.65 -3.32
CA ALA A 349 4.41 -6.93 -2.14
C ALA A 349 4.43 -5.41 -2.36
N SER A 350 4.90 -4.95 -3.53
CA SER A 350 4.94 -3.52 -3.85
C SER A 350 3.55 -2.92 -3.96
N ALA A 351 2.55 -3.68 -4.42
CA ALA A 351 1.15 -3.25 -4.41
C ALA A 351 0.63 -2.99 -2.99
N ALA A 352 0.89 -3.91 -2.06
CA ALA A 352 0.51 -3.76 -0.65
C ALA A 352 1.17 -2.52 -0.03
N VAL A 353 2.49 -2.39 -0.20
CA VAL A 353 3.28 -1.30 0.40
C VAL A 353 2.88 0.06 -0.18
N SER A 354 2.81 0.19 -1.52
CA SER A 354 2.50 1.48 -2.17
C SER A 354 1.10 1.98 -1.81
N PHE A 355 0.12 1.09 -1.80
CA PHE A 355 -1.25 1.42 -1.42
C PHE A 355 -1.35 1.87 0.05
N THR A 356 -0.81 1.06 0.96
CA THR A 356 -0.96 1.29 2.41
C THR A 356 -0.11 2.45 2.93
N VAL A 357 1.08 2.69 2.38
CA VAL A 357 1.89 3.87 2.72
C VAL A 357 1.15 5.16 2.36
N GLY A 358 0.45 5.20 1.23
CA GLY A 358 -0.37 6.34 0.83
C GLY A 358 -1.56 6.57 1.78
N THR A 359 -2.23 5.51 2.18
CA THR A 359 -3.49 5.59 2.96
C THR A 359 -3.28 5.72 4.47
N ILE A 360 -2.26 5.10 5.05
CA ILE A 360 -1.97 5.20 6.49
C ILE A 360 -1.63 6.64 6.92
N GLY A 361 -0.93 7.38 6.05
CA GLY A 361 -0.65 8.80 6.27
C GLY A 361 -1.91 9.65 6.35
N LEU A 362 -2.91 9.35 5.51
CA LEU A 362 -4.21 10.02 5.51
C LEU A 362 -5.01 9.71 6.79
N LYS A 363 -5.09 8.43 7.17
CA LYS A 363 -5.83 8.00 8.38
C LYS A 363 -5.27 8.58 9.68
N LEU A 364 -3.94 8.70 9.77
CA LEU A 364 -3.27 9.23 10.96
C LEU A 364 -3.18 10.76 10.97
N SER A 365 -3.63 11.44 9.92
CA SER A 365 -3.63 12.91 9.84
C SER A 365 -4.89 13.48 10.46
N PRO A 366 -4.80 14.53 11.32
CA PRO A 366 -5.96 15.22 11.84
C PRO A 366 -6.84 15.82 10.73
N LYS A 367 -8.16 15.84 10.93
CA LYS A 367 -9.10 16.48 9.98
C LYS A 367 -8.74 17.96 9.80
N GLY A 368 -8.59 18.40 8.56
CA GLY A 368 -8.20 19.76 8.19
C GLY A 368 -6.69 20.01 8.04
N GLU A 369 -5.81 19.17 8.59
CA GLU A 369 -4.35 19.32 8.53
C GLU A 369 -3.66 18.29 7.62
N ALA A 370 -4.40 17.42 6.97
CA ALA A 370 -3.88 16.29 6.18
C ALA A 370 -2.79 16.70 5.18
N THR A 371 -2.87 17.88 4.58
CA THR A 371 -1.89 18.37 3.61
C THR A 371 -0.48 18.50 4.22
N SER A 372 -0.37 19.06 5.44
CA SER A 372 0.92 19.23 6.13
C SER A 372 1.52 17.88 6.56
N TYR A 373 0.66 16.99 7.05
CA TYR A 373 1.04 15.66 7.49
C TYR A 373 1.52 14.80 6.31
N LEU A 374 0.80 14.77 5.20
CA LEU A 374 1.19 14.04 3.99
C LEU A 374 2.46 14.61 3.34
N ALA A 375 2.62 15.93 3.33
CA ALA A 375 3.85 16.56 2.82
C ALA A 375 5.07 16.12 3.64
N THR A 376 4.95 16.10 4.98
CA THR A 376 6.03 15.66 5.88
C THR A 376 6.32 14.16 5.72
N ALA A 377 5.29 13.32 5.56
CA ALA A 377 5.44 11.90 5.27
C ALA A 377 6.17 11.66 3.94
N SER A 378 5.76 12.38 2.89
CA SER A 378 6.43 12.34 1.57
C SER A 378 7.90 12.77 1.67
N LEU A 379 8.20 13.82 2.44
CA LEU A 379 9.57 14.26 2.66
C LEU A 379 10.41 13.19 3.35
N ALA A 380 9.93 12.59 4.43
CA ALA A 380 10.61 11.50 5.13
C ALA A 380 10.87 10.30 4.22
N THR A 381 9.87 9.90 3.43
CA THR A 381 9.98 8.82 2.44
C THR A 381 11.03 9.13 1.37
N ASN A 382 11.00 10.33 0.80
CA ASN A 382 11.91 10.72 -0.27
C ASN A 382 13.36 10.88 0.20
N ILE A 383 13.58 11.37 1.42
CA ILE A 383 14.93 11.44 2.00
C ILE A 383 15.49 10.02 2.21
N GLY A 384 14.71 9.12 2.79
CA GLY A 384 15.11 7.72 2.94
C GLY A 384 15.39 7.04 1.60
N ALA A 385 14.48 7.20 0.62
CA ALA A 385 14.60 6.65 -0.71
C ALA A 385 15.77 7.25 -1.53
N GLY A 386 16.18 8.47 -1.22
CA GLY A 386 17.35 9.09 -1.84
C GLY A 386 18.67 8.67 -1.21
N LEU A 387 18.74 8.56 0.12
CA LEU A 387 19.97 8.15 0.81
C LEU A 387 20.25 6.65 0.65
N GLY A 388 19.20 5.81 0.56
CA GLY A 388 19.33 4.36 0.40
C GLY A 388 20.20 3.94 -0.78
N PRO A 389 19.91 4.36 -2.02
CA PRO A 389 20.69 4.00 -3.19
C PRO A 389 22.15 4.45 -3.14
N VAL A 390 22.43 5.65 -2.60
CA VAL A 390 23.80 6.16 -2.46
C VAL A 390 24.59 5.28 -1.49
N ALA A 391 24.01 4.98 -0.32
CA ALA A 391 24.63 4.07 0.64
C ALA A 391 24.79 2.66 0.04
N GLY A 392 23.77 2.19 -0.71
CA GLY A 392 23.81 0.90 -1.41
C GLY A 392 24.93 0.81 -2.43
N GLY A 393 25.13 1.86 -3.22
CA GLY A 393 26.23 1.91 -4.20
C GLY A 393 27.59 1.87 -3.54
N PHE A 394 27.77 2.65 -2.49
CA PHE A 394 29.02 2.64 -1.70
C PHE A 394 29.30 1.26 -1.08
N LEU A 395 28.29 0.62 -0.50
CA LEU A 395 28.42 -0.73 0.04
C LEU A 395 28.71 -1.76 -1.06
N ALA A 396 28.03 -1.69 -2.19
CA ALA A 396 28.23 -2.60 -3.31
C ALA A 396 29.66 -2.50 -3.87
N ASP A 397 30.23 -1.30 -3.98
CA ASP A 397 31.64 -1.13 -4.38
C ASP A 397 32.60 -1.64 -3.29
N THR A 398 32.30 -1.37 -2.02
CA THR A 398 33.11 -1.84 -0.88
C THR A 398 33.18 -3.38 -0.84
N PHE A 399 32.08 -4.06 -1.17
CA PHE A 399 32.00 -5.53 -1.15
C PHE A 399 32.33 -6.17 -2.49
N SER A 400 32.59 -5.40 -3.55
CA SER A 400 32.77 -5.92 -4.93
C SER A 400 33.84 -7.01 -5.07
N THR A 401 34.88 -6.94 -4.25
CA THR A 401 36.00 -7.91 -4.24
C THR A 401 35.95 -8.91 -3.08
N ARG A 402 34.89 -8.83 -2.24
CA ARG A 402 34.77 -9.68 -1.05
C ARG A 402 33.84 -10.84 -1.31
N GLN A 403 34.20 -12.00 -0.75
CA GLN A 403 33.44 -13.24 -0.85
C GLN A 403 33.31 -13.89 0.53
N LEU A 404 32.15 -14.46 0.80
CA LEU A 404 31.89 -15.27 1.99
C LEU A 404 31.28 -16.60 1.52
N ASN A 405 32.09 -17.66 1.57
CA ASN A 405 31.70 -18.96 1.09
C ASN A 405 31.42 -19.91 2.26
N PHE A 406 30.25 -20.52 2.24
CA PHE A 406 29.88 -21.61 3.12
C PHE A 406 29.98 -22.93 2.35
N THR A 407 30.92 -23.76 2.71
CA THR A 407 31.17 -25.07 2.05
C THR A 407 30.94 -26.19 3.07
N LEU A 408 30.04 -27.11 2.74
CA LEU A 408 29.91 -28.37 3.48
C LEU A 408 30.90 -29.36 2.93
N THR A 409 31.87 -29.76 3.75
CA THR A 409 32.86 -30.76 3.40
C THR A 409 32.51 -32.11 4.01
N TRP A 410 32.21 -33.08 3.16
CA TRP A 410 32.08 -34.49 3.58
C TRP A 410 33.41 -35.19 3.40
N ILE A 411 33.96 -35.68 4.49
CA ILE A 411 35.25 -36.41 4.49
C ILE A 411 34.94 -37.89 4.73
N ASP A 412 35.23 -38.71 3.75
CA ASP A 412 35.20 -40.17 3.83
C ASP A 412 36.63 -40.72 3.73
N PRO A 413 36.96 -41.88 4.30
CA PRO A 413 38.31 -42.45 4.22
C PRO A 413 38.89 -42.56 2.81
N SER A 414 38.02 -42.65 1.79
CA SER A 414 38.41 -42.81 0.37
C SER A 414 38.22 -41.55 -0.47
N SER A 415 37.48 -40.54 0.00
CA SER A 415 37.13 -39.34 -0.79
C SER A 415 36.76 -38.16 0.06
N THR A 416 37.01 -36.96 -0.46
CA THR A 416 36.53 -35.69 0.14
C THR A 416 35.60 -35.02 -0.84
N PHE A 417 34.35 -34.77 -0.44
CA PHE A 417 33.35 -34.12 -1.26
C PHE A 417 33.03 -32.76 -0.68
N ASN A 418 33.29 -31.71 -1.46
CA ASN A 418 32.99 -30.33 -1.10
C ASN A 418 31.72 -29.88 -1.79
N LEU A 419 30.68 -29.58 -1.02
CA LEU A 419 29.43 -29.02 -1.49
C LEU A 419 29.39 -27.52 -1.15
N PRO A 420 29.53 -26.63 -2.14
CA PRO A 420 29.32 -25.21 -1.91
C PRO A 420 27.82 -25.00 -1.61
N PHE A 421 27.54 -24.63 -0.37
CA PHE A 421 26.14 -24.43 0.09
C PHE A 421 25.65 -23.02 -0.19
N LEU A 422 26.48 -22.00 0.06
CA LEU A 422 26.16 -20.61 -0.14
C LEU A 422 27.44 -19.83 -0.45
N SER A 423 27.41 -19.05 -1.51
CA SER A 423 28.47 -18.11 -1.87
C SER A 423 27.88 -16.71 -1.95
N ILE A 424 28.21 -15.88 -0.97
CA ILE A 424 27.79 -14.48 -0.91
C ILE A 424 28.89 -13.64 -1.53
N THR A 425 28.62 -12.95 -2.62
CA THR A 425 29.62 -12.19 -3.37
C THR A 425 29.12 -10.79 -3.75
N GLY A 426 29.99 -9.80 -3.69
CA GLY A 426 29.68 -8.46 -4.22
C GLY A 426 28.35 -7.90 -3.72
N ARG A 427 27.34 -7.80 -4.61
CA ARG A 427 26.01 -7.22 -4.31
C ARG A 427 25.14 -8.06 -3.38
N ASP A 428 25.43 -9.36 -3.21
CA ASP A 428 24.66 -10.21 -2.30
C ASP A 428 24.79 -9.75 -0.85
N PHE A 429 25.96 -9.19 -0.46
CA PHE A 429 26.13 -8.55 0.85
C PHE A 429 25.18 -7.38 1.03
N LEU A 430 24.98 -6.59 -0.02
CA LEU A 430 24.05 -5.47 -0.02
C LEU A 430 22.60 -5.93 0.21
N PHE A 431 22.19 -7.00 -0.47
CA PHE A 431 20.85 -7.58 -0.30
C PHE A 431 20.68 -8.13 1.12
N GLY A 432 21.69 -8.77 1.68
CA GLY A 432 21.70 -9.23 3.07
C GLY A 432 21.54 -8.08 4.06
N ILE A 433 22.31 -7.00 3.90
CA ILE A 433 22.22 -5.79 4.76
C ILE A 433 20.84 -5.15 4.64
N ALA A 434 20.31 -5.00 3.42
CA ALA A 434 18.97 -4.45 3.18
C ALA A 434 17.87 -5.30 3.86
N PHE A 435 17.99 -6.62 3.81
CA PHE A 435 17.09 -7.55 4.48
C PHE A 435 17.09 -7.35 6.01
N PHE A 436 18.27 -7.31 6.64
CA PHE A 436 18.37 -7.11 8.08
C PHE A 436 17.85 -5.73 8.52
N LEU A 437 18.20 -4.66 7.79
CA LEU A 437 17.65 -3.33 8.05
C LEU A 437 16.13 -3.30 7.88
N GLY A 438 15.61 -3.99 6.88
CA GLY A 438 14.18 -4.12 6.66
C GLY A 438 13.44 -4.84 7.80
N ILE A 439 14.04 -5.88 8.40
CA ILE A 439 13.48 -6.55 9.59
C ILE A 439 13.31 -5.56 10.74
N LEU A 440 14.28 -4.68 10.96
CA LEU A 440 14.20 -3.66 12.02
C LEU A 440 12.99 -2.72 11.80
N THR A 441 12.63 -2.45 10.53
CA THR A 441 11.46 -1.59 10.23
C THR A 441 10.14 -2.24 10.60
N LEU A 442 10.02 -3.57 10.57
CA LEU A 442 8.83 -4.28 11.05
C LEU A 442 8.59 -4.04 12.55
N GLY A 443 9.66 -4.01 13.34
CA GLY A 443 9.58 -3.64 14.75
C GLY A 443 9.10 -2.20 14.96
N MET A 444 9.54 -1.27 14.09
CA MET A 444 9.06 0.12 14.13
C MET A 444 7.59 0.22 13.75
N LEU A 445 7.15 -0.49 12.71
CA LEU A 445 5.75 -0.52 12.29
C LEU A 445 4.83 -1.01 13.42
N ALA A 446 5.27 -1.99 14.20
CA ALA A 446 4.51 -2.51 15.33
C ALA A 446 4.18 -1.45 16.39
N THR A 447 5.02 -0.40 16.53
CA THR A 447 4.82 0.67 17.51
C THR A 447 3.79 1.74 17.10
N ILE A 448 3.36 1.74 15.84
CA ILE A 448 2.37 2.70 15.32
C ILE A 448 0.99 2.22 15.75
N ARG A 449 0.14 3.14 16.22
CA ARG A 449 -1.24 2.86 16.58
C ARG A 449 -2.16 3.33 15.45
N GLU A 450 -2.98 2.45 14.92
CA GLU A 450 -4.03 2.74 13.95
C GLU A 450 -5.38 2.31 14.55
N GLU A 451 -6.42 3.13 14.41
CA GLU A 451 -7.76 2.76 14.82
C GLU A 451 -8.27 1.57 13.98
N GLY A 452 -8.84 0.58 14.62
CA GLY A 452 -9.29 -0.65 13.97
C GLY A 452 -8.17 -1.67 13.72
N ASP A 453 -7.05 -1.60 14.45
CA ASP A 453 -5.92 -2.54 14.32
C ASP A 453 -6.34 -3.96 14.73
N VAL A 454 -6.58 -4.81 13.75
CA VAL A 454 -6.97 -6.22 13.91
C VAL A 454 -5.74 -7.11 13.76
N GLY A 455 -5.70 -8.21 14.51
CA GLY A 455 -4.54 -9.11 14.52
C GLY A 455 -4.17 -9.68 13.13
N ARG A 456 -2.88 -9.82 12.90
CA ARG A 456 -2.23 -10.19 11.62
C ARG A 456 -2.78 -11.49 10.98
N GLU A 457 -3.25 -12.43 11.77
CA GLU A 457 -3.70 -13.76 11.30
C GLU A 457 -5.09 -13.74 10.69
N VAL A 458 -5.97 -12.85 11.14
CA VAL A 458 -7.29 -12.64 10.57
C VAL A 458 -7.19 -12.33 9.08
N ILE A 459 -6.13 -11.65 8.68
CA ILE A 459 -5.90 -11.23 7.31
C ILE A 459 -5.40 -12.36 6.43
N LEU A 460 -4.51 -13.21 6.95
CA LEU A 460 -3.99 -14.35 6.17
C LEU A 460 -5.12 -15.31 5.77
N GLU A 461 -6.10 -15.50 6.62
CA GLU A 461 -7.26 -16.35 6.33
C GLU A 461 -8.27 -15.69 5.37
N SER A 462 -8.42 -14.36 5.47
CA SER A 462 -9.27 -13.57 4.56
C SER A 462 -8.67 -13.36 3.17
N LEU A 463 -7.34 -13.44 3.03
CA LEU A 463 -6.68 -13.49 1.72
C LEU A 463 -6.99 -14.77 0.96
N TYR A 464 -7.27 -15.85 1.67
CA TYR A 464 -7.55 -17.15 1.03
C TYR A 464 -8.84 -17.15 0.22
N GLU A 465 -9.89 -16.50 0.70
CA GLU A 465 -11.20 -16.46 0.01
C GLU A 465 -11.15 -15.70 -1.35
N PRO A 466 -10.69 -14.45 -1.43
CA PRO A 466 -10.56 -13.74 -2.71
C PRO A 466 -9.56 -14.40 -3.67
N ILE A 467 -8.45 -14.94 -3.15
CA ILE A 467 -7.45 -15.64 -3.98
C ILE A 467 -8.03 -16.94 -4.50
N LYS A 468 -8.85 -17.65 -3.72
CA LYS A 468 -9.55 -18.85 -4.15
C LYS A 468 -10.55 -18.56 -5.27
N ASP A 469 -11.24 -17.43 -5.24
CA ASP A 469 -12.15 -17.00 -6.31
C ASP A 469 -11.41 -16.56 -7.58
N ILE A 470 -10.25 -15.93 -7.46
CA ILE A 470 -9.34 -15.59 -8.58
C ILE A 470 -8.65 -16.87 -9.10
N SER A 471 -8.32 -17.83 -8.23
CA SER A 471 -7.61 -19.05 -8.60
C SER A 471 -8.51 -20.16 -9.15
N ARG A 472 -9.82 -20.09 -8.94
CA ARG A 472 -10.77 -21.10 -9.51
C ARG A 472 -10.62 -21.32 -11.01
N PRO A 473 -10.51 -20.29 -11.87
CA PRO A 473 -10.19 -20.49 -13.29
C PRO A 473 -8.76 -20.93 -13.56
N MET A 474 -7.82 -20.70 -12.63
CA MET A 474 -6.39 -21.01 -12.79
C MET A 474 -5.98 -22.32 -12.09
N SER A 475 -6.82 -22.90 -11.26
CA SER A 475 -6.56 -24.15 -10.53
C SER A 475 -6.49 -25.40 -11.42
N THR A 476 -6.93 -25.28 -12.66
CA THR A 476 -6.81 -26.34 -13.68
C THR A 476 -5.41 -26.44 -14.29
N VAL A 477 -4.50 -25.48 -13.98
CA VAL A 477 -3.13 -25.47 -14.46
C VAL A 477 -2.22 -26.14 -13.42
N PRO A 478 -1.51 -27.25 -13.74
CA PRO A 478 -0.59 -27.92 -12.82
C PRO A 478 0.49 -26.94 -12.31
N GLY A 479 0.66 -26.87 -10.99
CA GLY A 479 1.64 -25.99 -10.32
C GLY A 479 1.05 -24.69 -9.76
N PHE A 480 -0.07 -24.18 -10.24
CA PHE A 480 -0.72 -22.98 -9.70
C PHE A 480 -1.39 -23.21 -8.34
N SER A 481 -1.83 -24.42 -8.05
CA SER A 481 -2.34 -24.81 -6.73
C SER A 481 -1.29 -24.66 -5.62
N PHE A 482 0.01 -24.82 -5.95
CA PHE A 482 1.12 -24.57 -5.04
C PHE A 482 1.26 -23.07 -4.73
N LEU A 483 1.14 -22.19 -5.73
CA LEU A 483 1.19 -20.74 -5.56
C LEU A 483 -0.01 -20.19 -4.78
N ALA A 484 -1.19 -20.80 -4.92
CA ALA A 484 -2.38 -20.43 -4.16
C ALA A 484 -2.28 -20.80 -2.67
N ASN A 485 -1.48 -21.81 -2.32
CA ASN A 485 -1.29 -22.27 -0.94
C ASN A 485 0.03 -21.81 -0.30
N PHE A 486 1.01 -21.37 -1.08
CA PHE A 486 2.27 -20.80 -0.63
C PHE A 486 2.18 -19.26 -0.75
N PRO A 487 2.56 -18.48 0.23
CA PRO A 487 3.27 -18.74 1.49
C PRO A 487 2.37 -19.00 2.70
N PHE A 488 1.05 -19.00 2.54
CA PHE A 488 0.07 -19.04 3.64
C PHE A 488 0.20 -20.32 4.50
N GLY A 489 0.50 -21.46 3.88
CA GLY A 489 0.76 -22.71 4.59
C GLY A 489 2.04 -22.67 5.44
N PHE A 490 3.04 -21.89 5.05
CA PHE A 490 4.29 -21.72 5.78
C PHE A 490 4.09 -20.83 7.02
N PHE A 491 3.40 -19.69 6.85
CA PHE A 491 3.08 -18.78 7.97
C PHE A 491 2.13 -19.40 9.01
N ARG A 492 1.30 -20.35 8.61
CA ARG A 492 0.43 -21.09 9.53
C ARG A 492 1.20 -22.05 10.47
N ARG A 493 2.43 -22.45 10.13
CA ARG A 493 3.27 -23.37 10.90
C ARG A 493 4.23 -22.69 11.89
N VAL A 494 4.42 -21.37 11.77
CA VAL A 494 5.19 -20.59 12.76
C VAL A 494 4.27 -20.34 13.94
N PRO A 495 4.65 -20.74 15.19
CA PRO A 495 3.78 -20.58 16.34
C PRO A 495 3.48 -19.10 16.58
N PRO A 496 2.21 -18.68 16.44
CA PRO A 496 1.81 -17.31 16.64
C PRO A 496 1.70 -16.97 18.12
N GLY A 497 1.87 -15.69 18.45
CA GLY A 497 1.46 -15.17 19.75
C GLY A 497 -0.04 -15.42 19.99
N LEU A 498 -0.42 -15.58 21.22
CA LEU A 498 -1.77 -15.99 21.66
C LEU A 498 -2.92 -15.09 21.20
N ASP A 499 -2.62 -13.79 20.96
CA ASP A 499 -3.61 -12.75 20.60
C ASP A 499 -4.17 -12.91 19.18
N VAL A 500 -3.46 -13.57 18.34
CA VAL A 500 -3.73 -13.72 16.92
C VAL A 500 -4.76 -14.80 16.62
N ALA A 501 -4.73 -15.93 17.35
CA ALA A 501 -5.72 -17.00 17.21
C ALA A 501 -7.14 -16.53 17.59
N LEU A 502 -7.22 -15.53 18.45
CA LEU A 502 -8.49 -14.96 18.89
C LEU A 502 -9.11 -14.05 17.83
N GLY A 503 -8.31 -13.20 17.20
CA GLY A 503 -8.75 -12.33 16.12
C GLY A 503 -9.35 -13.10 14.95
N VAL A 504 -8.75 -14.23 14.55
CA VAL A 504 -9.29 -15.13 13.49
C VAL A 504 -10.65 -15.69 13.89
N THR A 505 -10.79 -16.13 15.15
CA THR A 505 -12.04 -16.70 15.64
C THR A 505 -13.17 -15.67 15.66
N ILE A 506 -12.90 -14.47 16.13
CA ILE A 506 -13.87 -13.35 16.17
C ILE A 506 -14.34 -12.99 14.76
N TYR A 507 -13.42 -12.89 13.81
CA TYR A 507 -13.75 -12.58 12.43
C TYR A 507 -14.60 -13.65 11.75
N GLN A 508 -14.23 -14.93 11.90
CA GLN A 508 -15.00 -16.04 11.34
C GLN A 508 -16.42 -16.07 11.90
N ILE A 509 -16.58 -15.76 13.17
CA ILE A 509 -17.88 -15.67 13.83
C ILE A 509 -18.70 -14.49 13.25
N ALA A 510 -18.10 -13.34 13.03
CA ALA A 510 -18.77 -12.17 12.44
C ALA A 510 -19.23 -12.43 10.99
N GLU A 511 -18.40 -13.05 10.15
CA GLU A 511 -18.78 -13.41 8.77
C GLU A 511 -19.86 -14.51 8.72
N MET A 512 -19.81 -15.45 9.64
CA MET A 512 -20.86 -16.47 9.75
C MET A 512 -22.17 -15.88 10.26
N ALA A 513 -22.12 -14.91 11.17
CA ALA A 513 -23.29 -14.17 11.61
C ALA A 513 -23.92 -13.40 10.43
N LYS A 514 -23.13 -12.73 9.60
CA LYS A 514 -23.59 -12.09 8.36
C LYS A 514 -24.21 -13.10 7.40
N ALA A 515 -23.56 -14.23 7.15
CA ALA A 515 -24.07 -15.27 6.25
C ALA A 515 -25.37 -15.91 6.78
N THR A 516 -25.48 -16.06 8.12
CA THR A 516 -26.67 -16.61 8.79
C THR A 516 -27.83 -15.61 8.73
N ALA A 517 -27.57 -14.33 8.94
CA ALA A 517 -28.54 -13.27 8.79
C ALA A 517 -29.04 -13.16 7.32
N LEU A 518 -28.15 -13.26 6.33
CA LEU A 518 -28.52 -13.34 4.90
C LEU A 518 -29.38 -14.58 4.57
N ALA A 519 -29.08 -15.72 5.16
CA ALA A 519 -29.88 -16.93 4.97
C ALA A 519 -31.29 -16.83 5.59
N ALA A 520 -31.43 -16.07 6.66
CA ALA A 520 -32.70 -15.84 7.34
C ALA A 520 -33.62 -14.86 6.61
N THR A 521 -33.08 -13.89 5.87
CA THR A 521 -33.87 -13.03 4.96
C THR A 521 -34.58 -13.84 3.86
N ARG A 522 -34.22 -15.13 3.70
CA ARG A 522 -34.88 -16.10 2.81
C ARG A 522 -35.97 -16.93 3.49
N GLY A 523 -36.52 -16.48 4.63
CA GLY A 523 -37.70 -17.07 5.28
C GLY A 523 -37.43 -18.15 6.33
N ARG A 524 -36.22 -18.19 6.95
CA ARG A 524 -35.90 -19.13 8.03
C ARG A 524 -35.52 -18.38 9.31
N ASN A 525 -35.89 -18.90 10.50
CA ASN A 525 -35.63 -18.28 11.80
C ASN A 525 -34.12 -18.07 12.06
N ILE A 526 -33.72 -16.82 12.26
CA ILE A 526 -32.33 -16.41 12.56
C ILE A 526 -31.91 -16.97 13.91
N THR A 527 -32.75 -16.82 14.94
CA THR A 527 -32.45 -17.11 16.33
C THR A 527 -31.92 -18.52 16.59
N GLN A 528 -32.61 -19.53 16.08
CA GLN A 528 -32.21 -20.94 16.27
C GLN A 528 -30.94 -21.31 15.48
N ARG A 529 -30.67 -20.70 14.34
CA ARG A 529 -29.46 -20.97 13.56
C ARG A 529 -28.24 -20.27 14.12
N MET A 530 -28.36 -18.99 14.52
CA MET A 530 -27.29 -18.30 15.17
C MET A 530 -26.86 -18.97 16.47
N ALA A 531 -27.81 -19.37 17.32
CA ALA A 531 -27.52 -20.11 18.53
C ALA A 531 -26.82 -21.46 18.23
N SER A 532 -27.30 -22.23 17.24
CA SER A 532 -26.69 -23.50 16.85
C SER A 532 -25.30 -23.35 16.24
N ASP A 533 -25.09 -22.36 15.35
CA ASP A 533 -23.85 -22.21 14.61
C ASP A 533 -22.77 -21.49 15.45
N LEU A 534 -23.14 -20.52 16.27
CA LEU A 534 -22.27 -19.89 17.25
C LEU A 534 -21.83 -20.90 18.33
N GLY A 535 -22.77 -21.63 18.90
CA GLY A 535 -22.50 -22.67 19.91
C GLY A 535 -21.56 -23.75 19.38
N LYS A 536 -21.77 -24.22 18.13
CA LYS A 536 -20.90 -25.21 17.48
C LYS A 536 -19.48 -24.67 17.21
N ASN A 537 -19.33 -23.39 16.88
CA ASN A 537 -18.02 -22.82 16.57
C ASN A 537 -17.25 -22.43 17.79
N ILE A 538 -17.91 -21.91 18.82
CA ILE A 538 -17.29 -21.67 20.13
C ILE A 538 -16.78 -22.99 20.72
N THR A 539 -17.55 -24.06 20.61
CA THR A 539 -17.13 -25.40 21.10
C THR A 539 -16.06 -26.05 20.21
N ARG A 540 -16.07 -25.81 18.90
CA ARG A 540 -15.13 -26.41 17.94
C ARG A 540 -13.73 -25.77 17.96
N HIS A 541 -13.66 -24.46 18.22
CA HIS A 541 -12.42 -23.68 18.28
C HIS A 541 -11.98 -23.38 19.71
N GLY A 542 -12.87 -23.51 20.69
CA GLY A 542 -12.64 -23.27 22.11
C GLY A 542 -11.94 -24.42 22.84
N ARG A 543 -10.73 -24.82 22.40
CA ARG A 543 -9.88 -25.75 23.22
C ARG A 543 -9.46 -25.16 24.56
N SER A 544 -9.84 -23.93 24.89
CA SER A 544 -9.62 -23.32 26.21
C SER A 544 -10.82 -22.50 26.65
N ARG A 545 -11.67 -23.06 27.50
CA ARG A 545 -12.77 -22.35 28.19
C ARG A 545 -12.32 -21.07 28.90
N LYS A 546 -11.04 -20.96 29.28
CA LYS A 546 -10.45 -19.78 29.91
C LYS A 546 -10.41 -18.57 28.95
N LYS A 547 -10.07 -18.77 27.67
CA LYS A 547 -9.97 -17.69 26.66
C LYS A 547 -11.34 -17.16 26.20
N ILE A 548 -12.36 -18.02 26.14
CA ILE A 548 -13.72 -17.60 25.81
C ILE A 548 -14.27 -16.70 26.90
N ARG A 549 -13.91 -16.93 28.18
CA ARG A 549 -14.26 -16.05 29.29
C ARG A 549 -13.52 -14.71 29.29
N GLU A 550 -12.28 -14.67 28.83
CA GLU A 550 -11.46 -13.44 28.80
C GLU A 550 -11.84 -12.49 27.68
N HIS A 551 -12.47 -12.97 26.59
CA HIS A 551 -12.79 -12.18 25.39
C HIS A 551 -14.25 -12.31 24.92
N GLY A 552 -15.13 -12.73 25.78
CA GLY A 552 -16.55 -12.96 25.46
C GLY A 552 -17.24 -11.72 24.91
N LYS A 553 -16.95 -10.55 25.49
CA LYS A 553 -17.48 -9.26 25.06
C LYS A 553 -17.14 -8.94 23.61
N GLU A 554 -15.85 -9.04 23.20
CA GLU A 554 -15.41 -8.73 21.82
C GLU A 554 -16.02 -9.70 20.81
N ILE A 555 -16.11 -10.98 21.15
CA ILE A 555 -16.73 -11.99 20.28
C ILE A 555 -18.19 -11.64 20.00
N VAL A 556 -18.94 -11.29 21.02
CA VAL A 556 -20.37 -10.95 20.92
C VAL A 556 -20.55 -9.63 20.14
N GLN A 557 -19.76 -8.62 20.45
CA GLN A 557 -19.79 -7.32 19.79
C GLN A 557 -19.57 -7.46 18.27
N HIS A 558 -18.52 -8.12 17.86
CA HIS A 558 -18.22 -8.32 16.42
C HIS A 558 -19.25 -9.20 15.72
N THR A 559 -19.86 -10.15 16.44
CA THR A 559 -20.93 -11.00 15.91
C THR A 559 -22.17 -10.17 15.56
N VAL A 560 -22.62 -9.32 16.47
CA VAL A 560 -23.78 -8.45 16.27
C VAL A 560 -23.49 -7.43 15.18
N ARG A 561 -22.36 -6.75 15.24
CA ARG A 561 -21.92 -5.79 14.23
C ARG A 561 -21.88 -6.42 12.83
N GLY A 562 -21.29 -7.61 12.68
CA GLY A 562 -21.26 -8.33 11.40
C GLY A 562 -22.64 -8.69 10.87
N ALA A 563 -23.59 -9.05 11.74
CA ALA A 563 -24.96 -9.35 11.35
C ALA A 563 -25.73 -8.12 10.87
N MET A 564 -25.45 -6.93 11.40
CA MET A 564 -26.09 -5.66 10.99
C MET A 564 -25.74 -5.28 9.53
N HIS A 565 -24.56 -5.62 9.02
CA HIS A 565 -24.16 -5.35 7.63
C HIS A 565 -24.95 -6.11 6.55
N VAL A 566 -25.91 -6.92 6.92
CA VAL A 566 -26.86 -7.54 5.95
C VAL A 566 -27.71 -6.49 5.23
N VAL A 567 -27.90 -5.35 5.85
CA VAL A 567 -28.69 -4.22 5.29
C VAL A 567 -28.08 -3.68 4.00
N ASP A 568 -26.76 -3.66 3.91
CA ASP A 568 -26.03 -3.20 2.71
C ASP A 568 -26.34 -4.07 1.47
N GLU A 569 -26.79 -5.30 1.67
CA GLU A 569 -27.02 -6.26 0.59
C GLU A 569 -28.51 -6.43 0.21
N LYS A 570 -29.46 -6.13 1.11
CA LYS A 570 -30.90 -6.31 0.85
C LYS A 570 -31.79 -5.43 1.73
N PRO A 571 -32.95 -4.98 1.22
CA PRO A 571 -33.96 -4.34 2.05
C PRO A 571 -34.55 -5.35 3.06
N VAL A 572 -34.32 -5.13 4.34
CA VAL A 572 -34.77 -5.98 5.45
C VAL A 572 -35.58 -5.12 6.44
N ASN A 573 -36.56 -5.74 7.11
CA ASN A 573 -37.23 -5.08 8.22
C ASN A 573 -36.25 -5.02 9.41
N MET A 574 -35.84 -3.79 9.76
CA MET A 574 -34.79 -3.50 10.73
C MET A 574 -35.12 -3.96 12.12
N ASP A 575 -36.35 -3.69 12.58
CA ASP A 575 -36.80 -4.04 13.93
C ASP A 575 -36.66 -5.53 14.17
N LYS A 576 -37.11 -6.33 13.19
CA LYS A 576 -37.00 -7.79 13.27
C LYS A 576 -35.55 -8.28 13.16
N LEU A 577 -34.72 -7.62 12.39
CA LEU A 577 -33.31 -8.00 12.26
C LEU A 577 -32.59 -7.76 13.59
N ILE A 578 -32.72 -6.57 14.17
CA ILE A 578 -32.08 -6.23 15.45
C ILE A 578 -32.58 -7.16 16.56
N GLU A 579 -33.92 -7.34 16.69
CA GLU A 579 -34.52 -8.21 17.69
C GLU A 579 -33.95 -9.64 17.57
N GLN A 580 -33.93 -10.22 16.38
CA GLN A 580 -33.48 -11.60 16.17
C GLN A 580 -31.99 -11.78 16.35
N VAL A 581 -31.16 -10.79 15.94
CA VAL A 581 -29.71 -10.84 16.08
C VAL A 581 -29.34 -10.74 17.55
N VAL A 582 -29.90 -9.78 18.29
CA VAL A 582 -29.61 -9.57 19.70
C VAL A 582 -30.07 -10.78 20.52
N GLU A 583 -31.32 -11.24 20.36
CA GLU A 583 -31.86 -12.43 21.04
C GLU A 583 -31.06 -13.69 20.73
N GLY A 584 -30.69 -13.89 19.46
CA GLY A 584 -29.91 -15.06 19.03
C GLY A 584 -28.50 -15.11 19.59
N VAL A 585 -27.82 -13.96 19.62
CA VAL A 585 -26.45 -13.87 20.15
C VAL A 585 -26.43 -14.01 21.68
N ILE A 586 -27.38 -13.38 22.37
CA ILE A 586 -27.53 -13.52 23.84
C ILE A 586 -27.78 -15.00 24.21
N THR A 587 -28.68 -15.68 23.51
CA THR A 587 -28.97 -17.09 23.74
C THR A 587 -27.74 -17.96 23.48
N ALA A 588 -27.06 -17.75 22.36
CA ALA A 588 -25.87 -18.52 22.00
C ALA A 588 -24.70 -18.32 22.98
N SER A 589 -24.50 -17.10 23.49
CA SER A 589 -23.44 -16.80 24.46
C SER A 589 -23.73 -17.43 25.83
N SER A 590 -24.99 -17.45 26.24
CA SER A 590 -25.45 -18.14 27.47
C SER A 590 -25.22 -19.66 27.37
N GLU A 591 -25.62 -20.28 26.24
CA GLU A 591 -25.37 -21.72 26.00
C GLU A 591 -23.88 -22.06 25.94
N ALA A 592 -23.03 -21.13 25.48
CA ALA A 592 -21.59 -21.30 25.46
C ALA A 592 -20.91 -21.08 26.84
N GLY A 593 -21.67 -20.66 27.87
CA GLY A 593 -21.16 -20.38 29.20
C GLY A 593 -20.29 -19.14 29.29
N MET A 594 -20.56 -18.13 28.46
CA MET A 594 -19.97 -16.80 28.54
C MET A 594 -20.55 -16.04 29.73
N ASP A 595 -19.78 -15.04 30.20
CA ASP A 595 -20.26 -14.12 31.22
C ASP A 595 -21.46 -13.32 30.71
N SER A 596 -22.52 -13.23 31.54
CA SER A 596 -23.75 -12.55 31.12
C SER A 596 -23.55 -11.05 30.92
N ARG A 597 -22.69 -10.40 31.74
CA ARG A 597 -22.35 -9.00 31.62
C ARG A 597 -21.59 -8.74 30.29
N ASP A 598 -20.58 -9.53 30.00
CA ASP A 598 -19.80 -9.44 28.75
C ASP A 598 -20.67 -9.65 27.51
N SER A 599 -21.63 -10.57 27.59
CA SER A 599 -22.55 -10.89 26.50
C SER A 599 -23.50 -9.71 26.23
N LEU A 600 -24.03 -9.08 27.27
CA LEU A 600 -24.92 -7.92 27.16
C LEU A 600 -24.16 -6.68 26.66
N LEU A 601 -22.99 -6.38 27.25
CA LEU A 601 -22.13 -5.29 26.80
C LEU A 601 -21.73 -5.45 25.33
N GLY A 602 -21.30 -6.64 24.94
CA GLY A 602 -20.91 -6.93 23.56
C GLY A 602 -22.08 -6.79 22.57
N ALA A 603 -23.25 -7.32 22.92
CA ALA A 603 -24.42 -7.24 22.05
C ALA A 603 -24.86 -5.79 21.81
N THR A 604 -24.95 -5.00 22.85
CA THR A 604 -25.36 -3.60 22.76
C THR A 604 -24.35 -2.72 22.05
N GLN A 605 -23.06 -2.89 22.33
CA GLN A 605 -21.98 -2.20 21.61
C GLN A 605 -21.97 -2.56 20.13
N GLY A 606 -22.21 -3.81 19.77
CA GLY A 606 -22.27 -4.26 18.39
C GLY A 606 -23.44 -3.65 17.60
N VAL A 607 -24.59 -3.43 18.26
CA VAL A 607 -25.73 -2.77 17.61
C VAL A 607 -25.44 -1.29 17.33
N VAL A 608 -24.94 -0.53 18.30
CA VAL A 608 -24.63 0.90 18.11
C VAL A 608 -23.62 1.09 17.00
N GLN A 609 -22.52 0.34 17.02
CA GLN A 609 -21.49 0.43 15.98
C GLN A 609 -22.02 0.00 14.61
N GLY A 610 -22.77 -1.09 14.54
CA GLY A 610 -23.39 -1.57 13.31
C GLY A 610 -24.42 -0.60 12.75
N ALA A 611 -25.22 0.06 13.59
CA ALA A 611 -26.18 1.06 13.17
C ALA A 611 -25.52 2.29 12.53
N VAL A 612 -24.48 2.84 13.17
CA VAL A 612 -23.72 3.96 12.60
C VAL A 612 -23.05 3.60 11.27
N GLU A 613 -22.46 2.40 11.16
CA GLU A 613 -21.78 1.95 9.94
C GLU A 613 -22.72 1.70 8.77
N THR A 614 -23.94 1.26 9.06
CA THR A 614 -24.95 0.93 8.03
C THR A 614 -25.94 2.08 7.79
N GLY A 615 -25.78 3.21 8.48
CA GLY A 615 -26.66 4.38 8.35
C GLY A 615 -28.09 4.17 8.88
N ILE A 616 -28.25 3.25 9.84
CA ILE A 616 -29.50 3.02 10.54
C ILE A 616 -29.68 4.08 11.63
N ASP A 617 -30.92 4.50 11.89
CA ASP A 617 -31.23 5.39 13.02
C ASP A 617 -30.80 4.76 14.34
N VAL A 618 -29.82 5.41 15.00
CA VAL A 618 -29.21 4.90 16.23
C VAL A 618 -30.20 4.89 17.37
N THR A 619 -31.05 5.93 17.48
CA THR A 619 -32.07 6.02 18.52
C THR A 619 -33.06 4.88 18.46
N GLU A 620 -33.54 4.53 17.27
CA GLU A 620 -34.48 3.44 17.05
C GLU A 620 -33.79 2.08 17.31
N ALA A 621 -32.55 1.89 16.83
CA ALA A 621 -31.79 0.68 17.06
C ALA A 621 -31.53 0.42 18.56
N VAL A 622 -31.23 1.45 19.33
CA VAL A 622 -31.03 1.37 20.79
C VAL A 622 -32.34 0.99 21.50
N LYS A 623 -33.46 1.62 21.17
CA LYS A 623 -34.79 1.31 21.76
C LYS A 623 -35.18 -0.16 21.53
N ILE A 624 -35.00 -0.65 20.32
CA ILE A 624 -35.27 -2.08 19.99
C ILE A 624 -34.33 -3.00 20.77
N THR A 625 -33.06 -2.64 20.90
CA THR A 625 -32.07 -3.42 21.62
C THR A 625 -32.42 -3.53 23.10
N LEU A 626 -32.73 -2.42 23.78
CA LEU A 626 -33.12 -2.41 25.19
C LEU A 626 -34.39 -3.24 25.42
N LYS A 627 -35.37 -3.10 24.54
CA LYS A 627 -36.61 -3.93 24.58
C LYS A 627 -36.31 -5.42 24.42
N THR A 628 -35.36 -5.78 23.55
CA THR A 628 -34.98 -7.15 23.31
C THR A 628 -34.18 -7.74 24.48
N VAL A 629 -33.26 -6.96 25.05
CA VAL A 629 -32.50 -7.34 26.25
C VAL A 629 -33.44 -7.59 27.43
N LYS A 630 -34.43 -6.72 27.64
CA LYS A 630 -35.48 -6.90 28.66
C LYS A 630 -36.18 -8.25 28.51
N LYS A 631 -36.55 -8.63 27.30
CA LYS A 631 -37.21 -9.91 26.98
C LYS A 631 -36.29 -11.12 27.18
N ALA A 632 -35.00 -10.97 26.82
CA ALA A 632 -34.01 -12.06 26.84
C ALA A 632 -33.36 -12.30 28.22
N SER A 633 -33.42 -11.34 29.14
CA SER A 633 -32.79 -11.38 30.47
C SER A 633 -33.18 -12.59 31.30
N GLY A 634 -34.42 -13.00 31.23
CA GLY A 634 -34.92 -14.20 31.95
C GLY A 634 -34.22 -15.50 31.60
N GLY A 635 -33.75 -15.64 30.35
CA GLY A 635 -32.98 -16.81 29.88
C GLY A 635 -31.54 -16.85 30.37
N MET A 636 -30.98 -15.70 30.82
CA MET A 636 -29.60 -15.59 31.31
C MET A 636 -29.50 -15.68 32.83
N GLY A 637 -30.60 -15.72 33.57
CA GLY A 637 -30.63 -15.71 35.02
C GLY A 637 -30.20 -14.38 35.65
N VAL A 638 -30.24 -13.27 34.87
CA VAL A 638 -29.93 -11.90 35.30
C VAL A 638 -31.23 -11.15 35.58
N PRO A 639 -31.35 -10.42 36.71
CA PRO A 639 -32.50 -9.58 36.98
C PRO A 639 -32.73 -8.54 35.86
N GLU A 640 -33.99 -8.29 35.53
CA GLU A 640 -34.37 -7.40 34.42
C GLU A 640 -33.72 -6.03 34.51
N ASN A 641 -33.78 -5.39 35.70
CA ASN A 641 -33.22 -4.07 35.93
C ASN A 641 -31.69 -4.04 35.79
N GLU A 642 -31.00 -5.11 36.23
CA GLU A 642 -29.55 -5.24 36.08
C GLU A 642 -29.16 -5.44 34.62
N ALA A 643 -29.90 -6.26 33.90
CA ALA A 643 -29.67 -6.48 32.47
C ALA A 643 -29.84 -5.17 31.66
N LEU A 644 -30.85 -4.35 31.97
CA LEU A 644 -31.09 -3.07 31.34
C LEU A 644 -30.00 -2.04 31.69
N SER A 645 -29.53 -2.00 32.94
CA SER A 645 -28.42 -1.13 33.34
C SER A 645 -27.12 -1.48 32.60
N ILE A 646 -26.79 -2.76 32.49
CA ILE A 646 -25.61 -3.23 31.72
C ILE A 646 -25.77 -2.88 30.22
N ALA A 647 -26.97 -3.03 29.69
CA ALA A 647 -27.24 -2.70 28.30
C ALA A 647 -27.11 -1.20 28.03
N ALA A 648 -27.60 -0.35 28.95
CA ALA A 648 -27.45 1.09 28.89
C ALA A 648 -25.98 1.54 28.97
N GLU A 649 -25.21 0.95 29.88
CA GLU A 649 -23.75 1.16 29.94
C GLU A 649 -23.09 0.79 28.60
N GLY A 650 -23.49 -0.32 28.02
CA GLY A 650 -22.90 -0.80 26.77
C GLY A 650 -23.16 0.12 25.56
N VAL A 651 -24.37 0.65 25.42
CA VAL A 651 -24.71 1.58 24.32
C VAL A 651 -23.99 2.92 24.47
N ILE A 652 -23.84 3.45 25.70
CA ILE A 652 -23.12 4.68 25.97
C ILE A 652 -21.63 4.53 25.68
N LEU A 653 -20.99 3.46 26.18
CA LEU A 653 -19.58 3.15 25.92
C LEU A 653 -19.29 2.97 24.41
N ALA A 654 -20.26 2.49 23.65
CA ALA A 654 -20.09 2.36 22.21
C ALA A 654 -20.21 3.70 21.47
N ALA A 655 -20.99 4.62 21.97
CA ALA A 655 -21.21 5.94 21.38
C ALA A 655 -20.05 6.92 21.62
N GLU A 656 -19.37 6.84 22.76
CA GLU A 656 -18.26 7.75 23.12
C GLU A 656 -17.20 7.91 22.02
N PRO A 657 -16.64 6.85 21.40
CA PRO A 657 -15.65 6.99 20.36
C PRO A 657 -16.23 7.46 19.01
N LEU A 658 -17.56 7.43 18.84
CA LEU A 658 -18.24 7.76 17.59
C LEU A 658 -18.61 9.26 17.47
N GLY A 659 -18.52 10.00 18.57
CA GLY A 659 -18.71 11.46 18.59
C GLY A 659 -19.87 11.91 19.45
N SER A 660 -19.86 13.20 19.84
CA SER A 660 -20.83 13.79 20.77
C SER A 660 -22.29 13.78 20.25
N GLU A 661 -22.47 13.77 18.94
CA GLU A 661 -23.79 13.70 18.31
C GLU A 661 -24.42 12.32 18.54
N VAL A 662 -23.67 11.26 18.32
CA VAL A 662 -24.11 9.87 18.57
C VAL A 662 -24.34 9.62 20.07
N VAL A 663 -23.51 10.19 20.94
CA VAL A 663 -23.72 10.10 22.40
C VAL A 663 -25.06 10.74 22.79
N ALA A 664 -25.40 11.93 22.26
CA ALA A 664 -26.67 12.59 22.53
C ALA A 664 -27.87 11.76 22.07
N GLU A 665 -27.83 11.17 20.86
CA GLU A 665 -28.87 10.29 20.34
C GLU A 665 -29.07 9.03 21.19
N VAL A 666 -27.96 8.42 21.66
CA VAL A 666 -28.01 7.24 22.51
C VAL A 666 -28.55 7.55 23.89
N VAL A 667 -28.14 8.67 24.52
CA VAL A 667 -28.64 9.11 25.84
C VAL A 667 -30.11 9.40 25.78
N ASP A 668 -30.61 10.04 24.73
CA ASP A 668 -32.04 10.34 24.53
C ASP A 668 -32.90 9.06 24.35
N ALA A 669 -32.27 7.99 23.84
CA ALA A 669 -32.91 6.68 23.62
C ALA A 669 -33.00 5.83 24.89
N VAL A 670 -32.16 6.08 25.90
CA VAL A 670 -32.09 5.31 27.16
C VAL A 670 -33.04 5.93 28.18
N PRO A 671 -33.95 5.13 28.81
CA PRO A 671 -34.80 5.63 29.90
C PRO A 671 -33.95 6.13 31.07
N GLU A 672 -34.37 7.29 31.67
CA GLU A 672 -33.62 7.92 32.77
C GLU A 672 -33.35 6.98 33.96
N GLU A 673 -34.28 6.08 34.24
CA GLU A 673 -34.16 5.07 35.31
C GLU A 673 -33.04 4.02 35.09
N ASN A 674 -32.53 3.89 33.86
CA ASN A 674 -31.49 2.94 33.46
C ASN A 674 -30.14 3.59 33.11
N LEU A 675 -30.04 4.93 33.20
CA LEU A 675 -28.77 5.62 32.99
C LEU A 675 -27.81 5.28 34.12
N PRO A 676 -26.55 4.95 33.80
CA PRO A 676 -25.52 4.70 34.81
C PRO A 676 -25.32 5.97 35.67
N LEU A 677 -25.24 5.77 36.99
CA LEU A 677 -24.96 6.88 37.94
C LEU A 677 -23.65 7.57 37.56
N ALA A 678 -23.64 8.89 37.55
CA ALA A 678 -22.44 9.68 37.32
C ALA A 678 -21.35 9.30 38.36
N PRO A 679 -20.05 9.24 37.97
CA PRO A 679 -18.98 8.82 38.89
C PRO A 679 -18.84 9.65 40.18
N ASP A 680 -19.41 10.85 40.24
CA ASP A 680 -19.31 11.77 41.38
C ASP A 680 -20.30 11.52 42.52
N GLU A 681 -21.27 10.58 42.39
CA GLU A 681 -22.27 10.30 43.44
C GLU A 681 -21.93 9.09 44.32
N VAL A 682 -20.82 8.39 44.06
CA VAL A 682 -20.45 7.15 44.78
C VAL A 682 -19.70 7.43 46.10
N ASP A 683 -19.15 8.67 46.30
CA ASP A 683 -18.33 9.00 47.46
C ASP A 683 -19.07 9.62 48.65
N GLU A 684 -20.40 9.87 48.56
CA GLU A 684 -21.14 10.47 49.69
C GLU A 684 -21.97 9.49 50.56
N LYS A 685 -21.92 8.17 50.28
CA LYS A 685 -22.71 7.21 51.05
C LYS A 685 -21.92 5.94 51.45
N SER A 686 -20.65 6.08 51.89
CA SER A 686 -19.95 4.96 52.57
C SER A 686 -19.29 5.46 53.88
#